data_252d44812d41420ea9db3f767e9e0eaf
#
_entry.id   252d44812d41420ea9db3f767e9e0eaf
#
_cell.length_a   1.000
_cell.length_b   1.000
_cell.length_c   1.000
_cell.angle_alpha   90.00
_cell.angle_beta   90.00
_cell.angle_gamma   90.00
#
_symmetry.space_group_name_H-M   'P 1'
#
loop_
_entity.id
_entity.type
_entity.pdbx_description
1 polymer ?
#
loop_
_entity_poly.entity_id
_entity_poly.type
_entity_poly.pdbx_seq_one_letter_code
_entity_poly.pdbx_strand_id
1 'polypeptide(L)'
;MFFTRCYFFTHIQRFVCCRRILLTVKMAETPNSDMSGATGGRSKRPKSNQDWWPSKLNLEILDQNARDVGPVEDDFDYAEEFQKLDLEAVKSDLEELMTSSQDWWPADYGHYGPLFIRMAWHSAGTYRTADGRGGAAGGRQRFAPINSWPDNANLDKARRLLLPIKQKYGQKISWADLMILAGNVAIESMGFKTFGYAGGREDAFEEDKAVNWGPEDEFETQERFDEPGEIQEGLGASVMGLIYVNPEGPDGNPDPEASAKNIRQTFDRMAMNDKETAALIAGGHTFGKVHGADDPEENLGPEPEAAPIEQQGLGWQNKNGNSKGGEMITSGIEGPWTQSPTEWDMGYINNLLDYEWEPEKGPGGAWQWAPKSEELKNSVPDAHDPDEKQTPMMLTTDIALKRDPDYREVMETFQENPMEFGMNFAKAWYKLTHRDMGPPERFLGPEVPDEEMIWQDPLPDADYDLIGDEEIAELKEEILDSDLSVSQLVKTAWASASTYRDSDKRGGANGARLRLEPQKNWEVNEPEQLETVLGTLENIQTEFNDSRSDGTQVSLADLIVLGGNAAVEQAAANAGYDVEIPFEPGRVDAGPEHTDAPSFDALKPKVDGVRNYIQDDITRPAEEVLVDNADLLNLTASELTALIGGMRSIGANYQDTDLGVFTDEPETLTNDFFVNLLDMGTEWEPAADSEHRYKGLDRDTGEVKWEATRIDLIFGSNDRLRAISEVYGSADAEKKLVHDFVDTWSKVMKLDRFDLE
;
A
#
# COMPACT_ATOMS: atom_id res chain seq x y z
N MET A 1 32.05 33.77 -43.89
CA MET A 1 32.17 32.63 -42.98
C MET A 1 32.48 33.09 -41.58
N PHE A 2 31.73 34.10 -41.05
CA PHE A 2 31.96 34.72 -39.76
C PHE A 2 30.66 35.36 -39.18
N PHE A 3 29.50 34.70 -39.36
CA PHE A 3 28.22 35.26 -38.87
C PHE A 3 27.29 34.26 -38.22
N THR A 4 27.77 33.07 -37.77
CA THR A 4 26.89 32.04 -37.24
C THR A 4 27.24 31.62 -35.80
N ARG A 5 28.06 32.37 -35.07
CA ARG A 5 28.42 32.02 -33.66
C ARG A 5 27.95 32.99 -32.56
N CYS A 6 27.27 34.07 -32.93
CA CYS A 6 26.78 35.02 -31.92
C CYS A 6 25.30 34.91 -31.53
N TYR A 7 24.50 34.09 -32.16
CA TYR A 7 23.08 33.96 -31.86
C TYR A 7 22.71 32.86 -30.80
N PHE A 8 23.64 31.95 -30.51
CA PHE A 8 23.38 30.89 -29.54
C PHE A 8 23.64 31.27 -28.08
N PHE A 9 24.49 32.27 -27.83
CA PHE A 9 24.84 32.69 -26.45
C PHE A 9 23.81 33.64 -25.82
N THR A 10 23.03 34.34 -26.60
CA THR A 10 22.04 35.32 -26.09
C THR A 10 20.70 34.66 -25.70
N HIS A 11 20.40 33.47 -26.16
CA HIS A 11 19.15 32.77 -25.76
C HIS A 11 19.31 31.99 -24.46
N ILE A 12 20.46 31.39 -24.19
CA ILE A 12 20.72 30.68 -22.93
C ILE A 12 20.79 31.63 -21.72
N GLN A 13 21.34 32.84 -21.87
CA GLN A 13 21.33 33.82 -20.79
C GLN A 13 19.96 34.44 -20.50
N ARG A 14 19.03 34.45 -21.45
CA ARG A 14 17.65 34.90 -21.19
C ARG A 14 16.82 33.85 -20.47
N PHE A 15 17.03 32.56 -20.72
CA PHE A 15 16.34 31.51 -20.00
C PHE A 15 16.80 31.35 -18.55
N VAL A 16 18.07 31.49 -18.26
CA VAL A 16 18.62 31.47 -16.88
C VAL A 16 18.21 32.70 -16.07
N CYS A 17 18.02 33.86 -16.71
CA CYS A 17 17.58 35.05 -16.01
C CYS A 17 16.06 35.04 -15.70
N CYS A 18 15.23 34.45 -16.55
CA CYS A 18 13.79 34.30 -16.27
C CYS A 18 13.53 33.26 -15.18
N ARG A 19 14.28 32.12 -15.12
CA ARG A 19 14.13 31.16 -14.02
C ARG A 19 14.55 31.72 -12.65
N ARG A 20 15.56 32.62 -12.59
CA ARG A 20 15.95 33.28 -11.33
C ARG A 20 14.96 34.36 -10.88
N ILE A 21 14.22 34.97 -11.77
CA ILE A 21 13.22 36.00 -11.43
C ILE A 21 11.89 35.36 -11.02
N LEU A 22 11.51 34.18 -11.57
CA LEU A 22 10.33 33.44 -11.14
C LEU A 22 10.51 32.73 -9.78
N LEU A 23 11.73 32.30 -9.44
CA LEU A 23 12.03 31.75 -8.11
C LEU A 23 12.09 32.77 -6.98
N THR A 24 12.20 34.09 -7.30
CA THR A 24 12.25 35.16 -6.27
C THR A 24 10.89 35.84 -6.07
N VAL A 25 9.88 35.54 -6.86
CA VAL A 25 8.53 36.12 -6.76
C VAL A 25 7.49 35.17 -6.19
N LYS A 26 7.75 33.85 -6.17
CA LYS A 26 6.87 32.82 -5.57
C LYS A 26 7.17 32.50 -4.09
N MET A 27 8.00 33.28 -3.40
CA MET A 27 8.10 33.23 -1.94
C MET A 27 7.36 34.38 -1.29
N ALA A 28 6.11 34.59 -1.63
CA ALA A 28 5.24 35.53 -0.95
C ALA A 28 3.83 34.95 -0.85
N GLU A 29 3.52 34.63 0.39
CA GLU A 29 2.19 34.59 0.96
C GLU A 29 1.36 33.32 0.72
N THR A 30 1.54 32.34 1.62
CA THR A 30 0.44 31.49 2.07
C THR A 30 -0.70 32.37 2.58
N PRO A 31 -1.97 32.12 2.22
CA PRO A 31 -3.08 32.88 2.79
C PRO A 31 -3.10 32.64 4.30
N ASN A 32 -2.88 33.70 5.05
CA ASN A 32 -3.12 33.73 6.50
C ASN A 32 -4.60 33.46 6.74
N SER A 33 -4.94 32.33 7.29
CA SER A 33 -6.18 32.21 8.06
C SER A 33 -6.06 33.13 9.27
N ASP A 34 -6.78 34.23 9.25
CA ASP A 34 -6.90 35.18 10.37
C ASP A 34 -7.56 34.48 11.57
N MET A 35 -6.75 33.89 12.42
CA MET A 35 -7.14 33.55 13.78
C MET A 35 -7.23 34.84 14.61
N SER A 36 -8.29 35.60 14.46
CA SER A 36 -8.56 36.76 15.30
C SER A 36 -9.12 36.33 16.65
N GLY A 37 -8.24 36.20 17.65
CA GLY A 37 -8.67 35.91 19.00
C GLY A 37 -7.61 35.74 20.08
N ALA A 38 -6.33 35.89 19.79
CA ALA A 38 -5.29 35.86 20.82
C ALA A 38 -4.22 36.94 20.56
N THR A 39 -4.19 37.95 21.40
CA THR A 39 -3.05 38.90 21.50
C THR A 39 -1.86 38.15 22.09
N GLY A 40 -1.06 37.56 21.23
CA GLY A 40 0.21 36.93 21.59
C GLY A 40 1.07 36.82 20.33
N GLY A 41 2.32 37.26 20.40
CA GLY A 41 3.25 37.29 19.27
C GLY A 41 3.25 35.92 18.54
N ARG A 42 3.43 35.95 17.20
CA ARG A 42 3.56 34.77 16.35
C ARG A 42 4.54 33.79 16.99
N SER A 43 3.99 32.72 17.57
CA SER A 43 4.77 31.57 18.01
C SER A 43 5.38 30.96 16.74
N LYS A 44 6.67 31.12 16.53
CA LYS A 44 7.36 30.40 15.48
C LYS A 44 7.25 28.92 15.84
N ARG A 45 6.62 28.12 14.99
CA ARG A 45 6.58 26.66 15.14
C ARG A 45 8.02 26.17 15.36
N PRO A 46 8.28 25.35 16.37
CA PRO A 46 9.58 24.70 16.51
C PRO A 46 9.90 23.96 15.23
N LYS A 47 11.14 24.07 14.78
CA LYS A 47 11.61 23.28 13.64
C LYS A 47 12.14 21.95 14.12
N SER A 48 11.80 20.89 13.37
CA SER A 48 12.39 19.56 13.53
C SER A 48 13.73 19.48 12.82
N ASN A 49 14.47 18.40 13.03
CA ASN A 49 15.70 18.13 12.28
C ASN A 49 15.43 18.02 10.77
N GLN A 50 14.29 17.48 10.38
CA GLN A 50 13.86 17.36 8.97
C GLN A 50 13.72 18.73 8.30
N ASP A 51 13.28 19.77 9.02
CA ASP A 51 13.20 21.13 8.48
C ASP A 51 14.58 21.76 8.17
N TRP A 52 15.65 21.26 8.81
CA TRP A 52 17.02 21.74 8.60
C TRP A 52 17.77 20.91 7.56
N TRP A 53 17.54 19.60 7.53
CA TRP A 53 18.17 18.63 6.63
C TRP A 53 17.10 17.73 5.97
N PRO A 54 16.32 18.26 5.00
CA PRO A 54 15.23 17.52 4.38
C PRO A 54 15.69 16.29 3.57
N SER A 55 16.97 16.27 3.13
CA SER A 55 17.58 15.15 2.43
C SER A 55 18.20 14.09 3.36
N LYS A 56 18.07 14.24 4.68
CA LYS A 56 18.53 13.20 5.61
C LYS A 56 17.62 11.98 5.49
N LEU A 57 18.22 10.79 5.42
CA LEU A 57 17.49 9.51 5.41
C LEU A 57 16.49 9.45 6.58
N ASN A 58 15.22 9.27 6.24
CA ASN A 58 14.14 9.18 7.22
C ASN A 58 14.04 7.74 7.76
N LEU A 59 14.31 7.57 9.06
CA LEU A 59 14.17 6.29 9.76
C LEU A 59 12.94 6.25 10.70
N GLU A 60 12.12 7.33 10.70
CA GLU A 60 10.94 7.41 11.59
C GLU A 60 9.88 6.39 11.19
N ILE A 61 9.86 5.96 9.91
CA ILE A 61 8.96 4.92 9.44
C ILE A 61 9.20 3.58 10.15
N LEU A 62 10.45 3.25 10.49
CA LEU A 62 10.78 2.03 11.22
C LEU A 62 10.40 2.09 12.71
N ASP A 63 10.09 3.27 13.23
CA ASP A 63 9.63 3.41 14.61
C ASP A 63 8.18 2.93 14.79
N GLN A 64 7.40 2.84 13.70
CA GLN A 64 6.06 2.27 13.71
C GLN A 64 6.10 0.80 14.13
N ASN A 65 7.13 0.06 13.68
CA ASN A 65 7.31 -1.37 13.89
C ASN A 65 7.77 -1.72 15.33
N ALA A 66 8.15 -0.70 16.12
CA ALA A 66 8.63 -0.87 17.50
C ALA A 66 7.59 -0.48 18.54
N ARG A 67 6.45 0.11 18.13
CA ARG A 67 5.51 0.75 19.05
C ARG A 67 4.12 0.14 18.94
N ASP A 68 3.65 -0.28 20.05
CA ASP A 68 2.22 -0.30 20.28
C ASP A 68 1.78 1.13 20.62
N VAL A 69 1.20 1.84 19.64
CA VAL A 69 0.72 3.23 19.81
C VAL A 69 -0.72 3.30 20.28
N GLY A 70 -1.41 2.18 20.35
CA GLY A 70 -2.81 2.09 20.74
C GLY A 70 -3.03 2.15 22.25
N PRO A 71 -4.23 2.52 22.69
CA PRO A 71 -4.64 2.44 24.10
C PRO A 71 -5.19 1.04 24.44
N VAL A 72 -4.82 0.03 23.69
CA VAL A 72 -5.21 -1.37 23.88
C VAL A 72 -4.23 -2.06 24.85
N GLU A 73 -4.69 -3.08 25.53
CA GLU A 73 -3.90 -3.85 26.49
C GLU A 73 -2.93 -4.78 25.73
N ASP A 74 -1.75 -5.08 26.30
CA ASP A 74 -0.69 -5.88 25.65
C ASP A 74 -1.15 -7.31 25.26
N ASP A 75 -2.22 -7.81 25.86
CA ASP A 75 -2.82 -9.12 25.61
C ASP A 75 -4.12 -9.03 24.76
N PHE A 76 -4.38 -7.89 24.15
CA PHE A 76 -5.55 -7.70 23.29
C PHE A 76 -5.36 -8.41 21.95
N ASP A 77 -6.28 -9.35 21.67
CA ASP A 77 -6.38 -10.03 20.38
C ASP A 77 -7.69 -9.63 19.68
N TYR A 78 -7.55 -8.95 18.53
CA TYR A 78 -8.70 -8.49 17.78
C TYR A 78 -9.50 -9.64 17.17
N ALA A 79 -8.84 -10.70 16.71
CA ALA A 79 -9.52 -11.86 16.14
C ALA A 79 -10.40 -12.55 17.20
N GLU A 80 -9.88 -12.71 18.43
CA GLU A 80 -10.68 -13.23 19.54
C GLU A 80 -11.87 -12.32 19.92
N GLU A 81 -11.66 -10.99 19.91
CA GLU A 81 -12.73 -10.04 20.21
C GLU A 81 -13.79 -10.00 19.12
N PHE A 82 -13.39 -10.05 17.84
CA PHE A 82 -14.32 -10.09 16.71
C PHE A 82 -15.18 -11.36 16.73
N GLN A 83 -14.64 -12.51 17.10
CA GLN A 83 -15.40 -13.76 17.24
C GLN A 83 -16.52 -13.67 18.30
N LYS A 84 -16.44 -12.74 19.26
CA LYS A 84 -17.49 -12.49 20.27
C LYS A 84 -18.57 -11.52 19.77
N LEU A 85 -18.45 -11.04 18.51
CA LEU A 85 -19.39 -10.10 17.92
C LEU A 85 -20.64 -10.84 17.40
N ASP A 86 -21.79 -10.28 17.67
CA ASP A 86 -23.04 -10.63 16.99
C ASP A 86 -23.14 -9.78 15.72
N LEU A 87 -22.63 -10.30 14.60
CA LEU A 87 -22.57 -9.58 13.32
C LEU A 87 -23.96 -9.23 12.79
N GLU A 88 -24.94 -10.10 12.95
CA GLU A 88 -26.33 -9.86 12.56
C GLU A 88 -26.95 -8.67 13.34
N ALA A 89 -26.62 -8.56 14.63
CA ALA A 89 -27.08 -7.42 15.42
C ALA A 89 -26.44 -6.10 14.95
N VAL A 90 -25.17 -6.11 14.54
CA VAL A 90 -24.51 -4.93 13.96
C VAL A 90 -25.16 -4.56 12.63
N LYS A 91 -25.40 -5.54 11.75
CA LYS A 91 -26.09 -5.33 10.46
C LYS A 91 -27.49 -4.73 10.67
N SER A 92 -28.25 -5.24 11.63
CA SER A 92 -29.58 -4.70 11.96
C SER A 92 -29.54 -3.26 12.45
N ASP A 93 -28.56 -2.88 13.28
CA ASP A 93 -28.37 -1.49 13.70
C ASP A 93 -27.95 -0.58 12.51
N LEU A 94 -27.14 -1.09 11.60
CA LEU A 94 -26.76 -0.38 10.38
C LEU A 94 -27.97 -0.19 9.44
N GLU A 95 -28.79 -1.21 9.25
CA GLU A 95 -30.04 -1.12 8.45
C GLU A 95 -31.00 -0.08 9.03
N GLU A 96 -31.17 -0.04 10.35
CA GLU A 96 -31.96 1.00 11.02
C GLU A 96 -31.38 2.40 10.77
N LEU A 97 -30.05 2.54 10.86
CA LEU A 97 -29.35 3.79 10.58
C LEU A 97 -29.57 4.27 9.14
N MET A 98 -29.54 3.35 8.15
CA MET A 98 -29.65 3.72 6.73
C MET A 98 -30.85 4.60 6.43
N THR A 99 -31.99 4.38 7.11
CA THR A 99 -33.27 5.10 6.88
C THR A 99 -33.65 6.05 8.02
N SER A 100 -32.81 6.19 9.05
CA SER A 100 -33.03 7.06 10.20
C SER A 100 -32.39 8.43 10.00
N SER A 101 -32.92 9.22 9.07
CA SER A 101 -32.40 10.56 8.73
C SER A 101 -32.30 11.47 9.95
N GLN A 102 -31.13 12.11 10.14
CA GLN A 102 -30.84 12.97 11.28
C GLN A 102 -30.97 14.45 10.89
N ASP A 103 -31.61 15.27 11.73
CA ASP A 103 -31.77 16.71 11.48
C ASP A 103 -30.45 17.47 11.33
N TRP A 104 -29.39 16.97 11.98
CA TRP A 104 -28.08 17.61 11.90
C TRP A 104 -27.33 17.26 10.61
N TRP A 105 -27.67 16.13 9.94
CA TRP A 105 -27.16 15.68 8.67
C TRP A 105 -28.24 14.87 7.94
N PRO A 106 -29.16 15.51 7.20
CA PRO A 106 -30.25 14.81 6.52
C PRO A 106 -29.77 13.87 5.42
N ALA A 107 -30.40 12.69 5.33
CA ALA A 107 -30.11 11.71 4.30
C ALA A 107 -30.70 12.13 2.94
N ASP A 108 -29.93 11.98 1.87
CA ASP A 108 -30.39 12.16 0.50
C ASP A 108 -31.47 11.11 0.17
N TYR A 109 -32.57 11.53 -0.41
CA TYR A 109 -33.69 10.63 -0.73
C TYR A 109 -34.19 9.81 0.50
N GLY A 110 -33.88 10.26 1.71
CA GLY A 110 -34.20 9.57 2.96
C GLY A 110 -33.34 8.33 3.27
N HIS A 111 -32.22 8.12 2.58
CA HIS A 111 -31.38 6.94 2.75
C HIS A 111 -29.86 7.28 2.77
N TYR A 112 -29.15 6.88 3.82
CA TYR A 112 -27.71 7.13 3.93
C TYR A 112 -26.82 6.17 3.12
N GLY A 113 -27.39 5.14 2.53
CA GLY A 113 -26.64 4.10 1.80
C GLY A 113 -25.59 4.66 0.85
N PRO A 114 -25.93 5.60 -0.06
CA PRO A 114 -24.93 6.15 -0.98
C PRO A 114 -23.74 6.83 -0.28
N LEU A 115 -23.96 7.49 0.85
CA LEU A 115 -22.91 8.11 1.66
C LEU A 115 -21.97 7.06 2.26
N PHE A 116 -22.52 5.92 2.75
CA PHE A 116 -21.71 4.84 3.32
C PHE A 116 -21.00 4.00 2.25
N ILE A 117 -21.60 3.80 1.06
CA ILE A 117 -20.89 3.21 -0.09
C ILE A 117 -19.67 4.06 -0.43
N ARG A 118 -19.84 5.37 -0.58
CA ARG A 118 -18.74 6.29 -0.85
C ARG A 118 -17.66 6.25 0.25
N MET A 119 -18.04 6.19 1.52
CA MET A 119 -17.09 6.08 2.63
C MET A 119 -16.27 4.79 2.55
N ALA A 120 -16.91 3.63 2.33
CA ALA A 120 -16.23 2.35 2.21
C ALA A 120 -15.31 2.30 0.98
N TRP A 121 -15.81 2.78 -0.15
CA TRP A 121 -15.02 2.90 -1.38
C TRP A 121 -13.79 3.78 -1.16
N HIS A 122 -13.93 4.97 -0.57
CA HIS A 122 -12.84 5.89 -0.30
C HIS A 122 -11.89 5.45 0.83
N SER A 123 -12.30 4.49 1.65
CA SER A 123 -11.38 3.80 2.56
C SER A 123 -10.50 2.79 1.80
N ALA A 124 -11.12 1.99 0.93
CA ALA A 124 -10.45 0.90 0.21
C ALA A 124 -9.65 1.38 -1.01
N GLY A 125 -10.10 2.44 -1.69
CA GLY A 125 -9.53 2.93 -2.95
C GLY A 125 -8.15 3.60 -2.85
N THR A 126 -7.60 3.72 -1.65
CA THR A 126 -6.21 4.16 -1.44
C THR A 126 -5.18 3.03 -1.58
N TYR A 127 -5.63 1.78 -1.69
CA TYR A 127 -4.74 0.62 -1.89
C TYR A 127 -3.95 0.74 -3.19
N ARG A 128 -2.68 0.32 -3.14
CA ARG A 128 -1.81 0.25 -4.31
C ARG A 128 -0.96 -1.02 -4.31
N THR A 129 -0.85 -1.62 -5.49
CA THR A 129 -0.11 -2.87 -5.70
C THR A 129 1.39 -2.73 -5.53
N ALA A 130 1.95 -1.52 -5.77
CA ALA A 130 3.40 -1.30 -5.79
C ALA A 130 4.09 -1.64 -4.48
N ASP A 131 3.45 -1.33 -3.34
CA ASP A 131 3.98 -1.59 -2.00
C ASP A 131 2.92 -2.14 -1.01
N GLY A 132 1.70 -2.43 -1.50
CA GLY A 132 0.61 -2.96 -0.69
C GLY A 132 0.03 -1.99 0.34
N ARG A 133 0.52 -0.75 0.41
CA ARG A 133 0.02 0.25 1.36
C ARG A 133 -1.30 0.86 0.91
N GLY A 134 -1.92 1.59 1.81
CA GLY A 134 -3.28 2.10 1.63
C GLY A 134 -4.33 1.04 1.93
N GLY A 135 -5.54 1.22 1.36
CA GLY A 135 -6.65 0.30 1.58
C GLY A 135 -7.46 0.59 2.82
N ALA A 136 -8.34 -0.35 3.16
CA ALA A 136 -9.27 -0.24 4.27
C ALA A 136 -8.66 -0.62 5.62
N ALA A 137 -7.55 -1.37 5.62
CA ALA A 137 -6.85 -1.79 6.83
C ALA A 137 -6.46 -0.58 7.70
N GLY A 138 -6.54 -0.75 9.02
CA GLY A 138 -6.27 0.32 9.99
C GLY A 138 -7.32 1.42 10.08
N GLY A 139 -8.32 1.47 9.18
CA GLY A 139 -9.32 2.53 9.14
C GLY A 139 -8.70 3.92 8.96
N ARG A 140 -7.66 4.03 8.13
CA ARG A 140 -6.79 5.22 8.01
C ARG A 140 -7.47 6.42 7.36
N GLN A 141 -8.67 6.30 6.79
CA GLN A 141 -9.49 7.44 6.40
C GLN A 141 -9.78 8.41 7.56
N ARG A 142 -9.59 7.99 8.80
CA ARG A 142 -9.76 8.83 10.00
C ARG A 142 -8.62 9.84 10.21
N PHE A 143 -7.48 9.67 9.56
CA PHE A 143 -6.25 10.42 9.79
C PHE A 143 -5.88 11.29 8.60
N ALA A 144 -5.07 12.33 8.88
CA ALA A 144 -4.44 13.14 7.85
C ALA A 144 -3.48 12.28 6.99
N PRO A 145 -3.30 12.64 5.71
CA PRO A 145 -3.99 13.70 4.98
C PRO A 145 -5.37 13.28 4.45
N ILE A 146 -5.69 11.98 4.48
CA ILE A 146 -6.84 11.37 3.80
C ILE A 146 -8.18 11.96 4.31
N ASN A 147 -8.32 12.16 5.63
CA ASN A 147 -9.54 12.73 6.22
C ASN A 147 -9.86 14.14 5.72
N SER A 148 -8.86 14.83 5.19
CA SER A 148 -8.91 16.25 4.78
C SER A 148 -8.71 16.46 3.28
N TRP A 149 -8.74 15.39 2.48
CA TRP A 149 -8.74 15.51 1.04
C TRP A 149 -10.07 16.09 0.52
N PRO A 150 -10.06 16.95 -0.52
CA PRO A 150 -11.27 17.46 -1.15
C PRO A 150 -12.24 16.34 -1.58
N ASP A 151 -11.70 15.26 -2.15
CA ASP A 151 -12.49 14.08 -2.56
C ASP A 151 -13.17 13.35 -1.39
N ASN A 152 -12.74 13.59 -0.16
CA ASN A 152 -13.35 13.06 1.07
C ASN A 152 -14.28 14.06 1.76
N ALA A 153 -14.67 15.15 1.08
CA ALA A 153 -15.58 16.13 1.64
C ALA A 153 -16.86 15.47 2.18
N ASN A 154 -17.23 15.83 3.41
CA ASN A 154 -18.39 15.32 4.15
C ASN A 154 -18.34 13.86 4.62
N LEU A 155 -17.27 13.07 4.36
CA LEU A 155 -17.13 11.72 4.93
C LEU A 155 -16.84 11.70 6.44
N ASP A 156 -16.37 12.81 6.99
CA ASP A 156 -16.31 13.03 8.45
C ASP A 156 -17.70 12.88 9.11
N LYS A 157 -18.78 13.28 8.42
CA LYS A 157 -20.16 13.09 8.88
C LYS A 157 -20.60 11.63 8.79
N ALA A 158 -20.17 10.89 7.75
CA ALA A 158 -20.43 9.45 7.66
C ALA A 158 -19.86 8.71 8.87
N ARG A 159 -18.60 8.97 9.20
CA ARG A 159 -17.99 8.39 10.41
C ARG A 159 -18.69 8.83 11.71
N ARG A 160 -19.14 10.08 11.77
CA ARG A 160 -19.89 10.57 12.95
C ARG A 160 -21.26 9.89 13.09
N LEU A 161 -21.93 9.55 12.00
CA LEU A 161 -23.18 8.78 12.01
C LEU A 161 -22.97 7.35 12.53
N LEU A 162 -21.82 6.74 12.25
CA LEU A 162 -21.48 5.39 12.74
C LEU A 162 -21.04 5.36 14.21
N LEU A 163 -20.64 6.49 14.80
CA LEU A 163 -20.08 6.52 16.14
C LEU A 163 -20.97 5.85 17.22
N PRO A 164 -22.32 6.02 17.24
CA PRO A 164 -23.15 5.31 18.21
C PRO A 164 -23.07 3.79 18.09
N ILE A 165 -22.94 3.25 16.89
CA ILE A 165 -22.79 1.80 16.65
C ILE A 165 -21.41 1.36 17.13
N LYS A 166 -20.34 2.08 16.77
CA LYS A 166 -18.99 1.80 17.27
C LYS A 166 -18.93 1.80 18.80
N GLN A 167 -19.58 2.78 19.46
CA GLN A 167 -19.66 2.84 20.91
C GLN A 167 -20.45 1.67 21.53
N LYS A 168 -21.49 1.19 20.85
CA LYS A 168 -22.31 0.06 21.33
C LYS A 168 -21.53 -1.26 21.32
N TYR A 169 -20.76 -1.51 20.27
CA TYR A 169 -20.03 -2.77 20.10
C TYR A 169 -18.58 -2.72 20.58
N GLY A 170 -18.02 -1.52 20.77
CA GLY A 170 -16.71 -1.30 21.39
C GLY A 170 -15.56 -1.90 20.58
N GLN A 171 -14.68 -2.65 21.27
CA GLN A 171 -13.49 -3.26 20.69
C GLN A 171 -13.79 -4.51 19.84
N LYS A 172 -15.01 -5.07 19.90
CA LYS A 172 -15.40 -6.24 19.10
C LYS A 172 -15.51 -5.95 17.60
N ILE A 173 -15.56 -4.71 17.20
CA ILE A 173 -15.50 -4.30 15.80
C ILE A 173 -14.61 -3.06 15.67
N SER A 174 -13.58 -3.12 14.85
CA SER A 174 -12.73 -1.99 14.53
C SER A 174 -13.48 -0.92 13.73
N TRP A 175 -12.94 0.29 13.64
CA TRP A 175 -13.42 1.28 12.68
C TRP A 175 -13.21 0.83 11.24
N ALA A 176 -12.09 0.16 10.97
CA ALA A 176 -11.77 -0.39 9.67
C ALA A 176 -12.87 -1.35 9.20
N ASP A 177 -13.19 -2.33 10.03
CA ASP A 177 -14.23 -3.32 9.72
C ASP A 177 -15.63 -2.70 9.68
N LEU A 178 -15.96 -1.80 10.59
CA LEU A 178 -17.27 -1.14 10.63
C LEU A 178 -17.54 -0.28 9.39
N MET A 179 -16.53 0.44 8.88
CA MET A 179 -16.69 1.27 7.69
C MET A 179 -16.95 0.43 6.45
N ILE A 180 -16.28 -0.71 6.31
CA ILE A 180 -16.51 -1.65 5.18
C ILE A 180 -17.85 -2.36 5.32
N LEU A 181 -18.19 -2.85 6.51
CA LEU A 181 -19.48 -3.47 6.79
C LEU A 181 -20.64 -2.51 6.48
N ALA A 182 -20.51 -1.23 6.86
CA ALA A 182 -21.51 -0.21 6.55
C ALA A 182 -21.72 -0.03 5.04
N GLY A 183 -20.66 -0.12 4.23
CA GLY A 183 -20.73 -0.12 2.78
C GLY A 183 -21.49 -1.32 2.23
N ASN A 184 -21.22 -2.51 2.75
CA ASN A 184 -21.92 -3.74 2.36
C ASN A 184 -23.41 -3.68 2.70
N VAL A 185 -23.74 -3.36 3.95
CA VAL A 185 -25.13 -3.22 4.41
C VAL A 185 -25.85 -2.14 3.61
N ALA A 186 -25.20 -1.05 3.23
CA ALA A 186 -25.76 -0.01 2.39
C ALA A 186 -26.19 -0.57 1.01
N ILE A 187 -25.31 -1.30 0.34
CA ILE A 187 -25.59 -1.94 -0.95
C ILE A 187 -26.75 -2.94 -0.81
N GLU A 188 -26.73 -3.77 0.23
CA GLU A 188 -27.76 -4.78 0.49
C GLU A 188 -29.13 -4.15 0.79
N SER A 189 -29.17 -3.08 1.58
CA SER A 189 -30.40 -2.36 1.93
C SER A 189 -31.07 -1.67 0.73
N MET A 190 -30.31 -1.43 -0.34
CA MET A 190 -30.79 -0.87 -1.60
C MET A 190 -31.04 -1.96 -2.69
N GLY A 191 -31.08 -3.23 -2.30
CA GLY A 191 -31.59 -4.33 -3.11
C GLY A 191 -30.54 -5.14 -3.87
N PHE A 192 -29.24 -4.97 -3.60
CA PHE A 192 -28.19 -5.77 -4.21
C PHE A 192 -27.47 -6.65 -3.17
N LYS A 193 -27.38 -7.95 -3.42
CA LYS A 193 -26.64 -8.86 -2.55
C LYS A 193 -25.15 -8.81 -2.86
N THR A 194 -24.35 -8.45 -1.86
CA THR A 194 -22.87 -8.46 -1.95
C THR A 194 -22.34 -9.90 -2.09
N PHE A 195 -21.06 -10.02 -2.51
CA PHE A 195 -20.42 -11.34 -2.62
C PHE A 195 -20.13 -11.97 -1.25
N GLY A 196 -19.80 -11.14 -0.27
CA GLY A 196 -19.52 -11.53 1.10
C GLY A 196 -18.88 -10.40 1.90
N TYR A 197 -18.51 -10.73 3.13
CA TYR A 197 -17.81 -9.85 4.05
C TYR A 197 -16.86 -10.64 4.93
N ALA A 198 -15.66 -10.16 5.12
CA ALA A 198 -14.74 -10.62 6.16
C ALA A 198 -14.34 -9.48 7.08
N GLY A 199 -14.34 -9.73 8.39
CA GLY A 199 -13.65 -8.93 9.38
C GLY A 199 -12.19 -9.35 9.52
N GLY A 200 -11.46 -8.72 10.44
CA GLY A 200 -10.06 -9.01 10.74
C GLY A 200 -9.11 -7.82 10.50
N ARG A 201 -9.66 -6.65 10.16
CA ARG A 201 -8.88 -5.40 10.04
C ARG A 201 -8.77 -4.75 11.40
N GLU A 202 -7.56 -4.69 11.94
CA GLU A 202 -7.29 -3.97 13.18
C GLU A 202 -7.34 -2.46 12.98
N ASP A 203 -7.55 -1.70 14.06
CA ASP A 203 -7.53 -0.23 14.01
C ASP A 203 -6.12 0.32 14.14
N ALA A 204 -5.72 1.20 13.23
CA ALA A 204 -4.58 2.08 13.44
C ALA A 204 -4.96 3.25 14.37
N PHE A 205 -3.97 3.78 15.09
CA PHE A 205 -4.12 4.91 16.01
C PHE A 205 -3.31 6.14 15.60
N GLU A 206 -2.61 6.06 14.47
CA GLU A 206 -1.91 7.16 13.83
C GLU A 206 -1.92 7.02 12.30
N GLU A 207 -1.54 8.10 11.60
CA GLU A 207 -1.35 8.08 10.16
C GLU A 207 -0.24 7.11 9.74
N ASP A 208 -0.30 6.62 8.51
CA ASP A 208 0.78 5.84 7.92
C ASP A 208 1.93 6.75 7.49
N LYS A 209 3.06 6.64 8.17
CA LYS A 209 4.25 7.47 7.92
C LYS A 209 5.08 7.00 6.75
N ALA A 210 4.84 5.78 6.28
CA ALA A 210 5.59 5.19 5.17
C ALA A 210 5.00 5.54 3.79
N VAL A 211 3.77 6.08 3.73
CA VAL A 211 3.16 6.48 2.47
C VAL A 211 3.84 7.71 1.88
N ASN A 212 4.38 7.56 0.69
CA ASN A 212 4.94 8.69 -0.08
C ASN A 212 3.81 9.43 -0.81
N TRP A 213 3.43 10.60 -0.31
CA TRP A 213 2.42 11.44 -0.94
C TRP A 213 2.96 12.30 -2.09
N GLY A 214 4.27 12.32 -2.30
CA GLY A 214 4.94 13.10 -3.33
C GLY A 214 5.31 14.53 -2.89
N PRO A 215 5.93 15.29 -3.81
CA PRO A 215 6.45 16.63 -3.51
C PRO A 215 5.42 17.76 -3.70
N GLU A 216 4.22 17.46 -4.20
CA GLU A 216 3.18 18.45 -4.49
C GLU A 216 2.60 19.01 -3.21
N ASP A 217 2.44 20.32 -3.16
CA ASP A 217 1.79 21.07 -2.09
C ASP A 217 0.42 21.64 -2.50
N GLU A 218 -0.04 21.37 -3.74
CA GLU A 218 -1.36 21.75 -4.26
C GLU A 218 -2.16 20.46 -4.60
N PHE A 219 -3.47 20.51 -4.34
CA PHE A 219 -4.38 19.41 -4.65
C PHE A 219 -4.88 19.46 -6.10
N GLU A 220 -5.23 18.29 -6.63
CA GLU A 220 -5.98 18.11 -7.88
C GLU A 220 -5.24 18.56 -9.15
N THR A 221 -3.90 18.60 -9.12
CA THR A 221 -3.08 18.88 -10.30
C THR A 221 -2.62 17.61 -10.99
N GLN A 222 -2.23 17.71 -12.27
CA GLN A 222 -1.66 16.61 -13.06
C GLN A 222 -0.12 16.66 -13.10
N GLU A 223 0.53 17.34 -12.16
CA GLU A 223 2.00 17.51 -12.12
C GLU A 223 2.76 16.17 -11.98
N ARG A 224 2.07 15.11 -11.54
CA ARG A 224 2.62 13.74 -11.41
C ARG A 224 2.63 12.95 -12.70
N PHE A 225 1.93 13.44 -13.74
CA PHE A 225 1.85 12.79 -15.03
C PHE A 225 2.72 13.53 -16.03
N ASP A 226 3.64 12.82 -16.67
CA ASP A 226 4.36 13.34 -17.84
C ASP A 226 3.42 13.41 -19.06
N GLU A 227 2.59 12.39 -19.21
CA GLU A 227 1.46 12.28 -20.17
C GLU A 227 0.30 11.56 -19.49
N PRO A 228 -0.97 11.71 -19.96
CA PRO A 228 -2.11 10.99 -19.40
C PRO A 228 -1.88 9.48 -19.37
N GLY A 229 -1.93 8.88 -18.17
CA GLY A 229 -1.64 7.46 -17.93
C GLY A 229 -0.18 7.13 -17.67
N GLU A 230 0.73 8.11 -17.60
CA GLU A 230 2.14 7.91 -17.25
C GLU A 230 2.48 8.64 -15.95
N ILE A 231 2.30 7.96 -14.82
CA ILE A 231 2.54 8.48 -13.47
C ILE A 231 3.88 7.99 -12.93
N GLN A 232 4.51 8.81 -12.08
CA GLN A 232 5.68 8.40 -11.31
C GLN A 232 5.35 7.25 -10.36
N GLU A 233 6.27 6.30 -10.22
CA GLU A 233 6.11 5.15 -9.32
C GLU A 233 6.24 5.54 -7.83
N GLY A 234 5.65 4.70 -6.98
CA GLY A 234 5.80 4.79 -5.53
C GLY A 234 5.03 5.93 -4.84
N LEU A 235 4.13 6.62 -5.57
CA LEU A 235 3.30 7.67 -5.00
C LEU A 235 2.01 7.10 -4.38
N GLY A 236 1.58 7.68 -3.25
CA GLY A 236 0.39 7.28 -2.50
C GLY A 236 -0.94 7.52 -3.20
N ALA A 237 -0.97 8.43 -4.17
CA ALA A 237 -2.14 8.73 -4.99
C ALA A 237 -1.73 9.09 -6.41
N SER A 238 -2.60 8.87 -7.39
CA SER A 238 -2.37 9.31 -8.77
C SER A 238 -2.50 10.83 -8.91
N VAL A 239 -3.41 11.43 -8.15
CA VAL A 239 -3.60 12.87 -8.04
C VAL A 239 -3.73 13.20 -6.55
N MET A 240 -2.93 14.15 -6.06
CA MET A 240 -3.00 14.51 -4.65
C MET A 240 -4.36 15.11 -4.30
N GLY A 241 -5.00 14.57 -3.26
CA GLY A 241 -6.33 14.99 -2.83
C GLY A 241 -7.52 14.27 -3.46
N LEU A 242 -7.25 13.36 -4.42
CA LEU A 242 -8.26 12.49 -5.05
C LEU A 242 -7.95 11.02 -4.76
N ILE A 243 -9.02 10.24 -4.48
CA ILE A 243 -8.89 8.78 -4.32
C ILE A 243 -8.65 8.12 -5.68
N TYR A 244 -9.24 8.65 -6.75
CA TYR A 244 -9.12 8.11 -8.11
C TYR A 244 -8.59 9.15 -9.08
N VAL A 245 -9.47 9.68 -9.91
CA VAL A 245 -9.20 10.63 -11.00
C VAL A 245 -10.13 11.83 -10.90
N ASN A 246 -9.72 12.94 -11.49
CA ASN A 246 -10.58 14.11 -11.52
C ASN A 246 -11.86 13.83 -12.34
N PRO A 247 -13.04 13.92 -11.73
CA PRO A 247 -14.31 13.64 -12.39
C PRO A 247 -14.65 14.61 -13.53
N GLU A 248 -14.07 15.80 -13.53
CA GLU A 248 -14.17 16.76 -14.63
C GLU A 248 -13.29 16.40 -15.84
N GLY A 249 -12.33 15.50 -15.66
CA GLY A 249 -11.26 15.16 -16.58
C GLY A 249 -9.91 15.73 -16.14
N PRO A 250 -8.79 15.31 -16.76
CA PRO A 250 -7.45 15.78 -16.42
C PRO A 250 -7.35 17.31 -16.41
N ASP A 251 -6.82 17.89 -15.33
CA ASP A 251 -6.73 19.33 -15.08
C ASP A 251 -8.09 20.09 -15.21
N GLY A 252 -9.18 19.41 -14.86
CA GLY A 252 -10.52 19.99 -14.98
C GLY A 252 -11.00 20.21 -16.42
N ASN A 253 -10.39 19.52 -17.42
CA ASN A 253 -10.80 19.58 -18.81
C ASN A 253 -11.74 18.42 -19.13
N PRO A 254 -12.90 18.67 -19.78
CA PRO A 254 -13.86 17.62 -20.08
C PRO A 254 -13.42 16.78 -21.31
N ASP A 255 -12.31 16.07 -21.16
CA ASP A 255 -11.71 15.18 -22.16
C ASP A 255 -11.86 13.70 -21.75
N PRO A 256 -12.87 12.97 -22.27
CA PRO A 256 -13.09 11.57 -21.94
C PRO A 256 -11.99 10.62 -22.40
N GLU A 257 -11.25 10.94 -23.48
CA GLU A 257 -10.17 10.06 -23.98
C GLU A 257 -8.96 10.13 -23.06
N ALA A 258 -8.63 11.31 -22.55
CA ALA A 258 -7.58 11.48 -21.55
C ALA A 258 -8.01 10.87 -20.19
N SER A 259 -9.28 11.04 -19.81
CA SER A 259 -9.85 10.46 -18.59
C SER A 259 -9.77 8.93 -18.60
N ALA A 260 -10.04 8.26 -19.74
CA ALA A 260 -9.96 6.80 -19.85
C ALA A 260 -8.56 6.26 -19.50
N LYS A 261 -7.51 6.97 -19.91
CA LYS A 261 -6.13 6.60 -19.60
C LYS A 261 -5.82 6.74 -18.10
N ASN A 262 -6.25 7.86 -17.50
CA ASN A 262 -6.06 8.08 -16.06
C ASN A 262 -6.87 7.10 -15.22
N ILE A 263 -8.11 6.76 -15.62
CA ILE A 263 -8.93 5.73 -14.98
C ILE A 263 -8.16 4.40 -14.98
N ARG A 264 -7.72 3.94 -16.15
CA ARG A 264 -7.01 2.66 -16.30
C ARG A 264 -5.77 2.60 -15.41
N GLN A 265 -4.93 3.65 -15.46
CA GLN A 265 -3.75 3.75 -14.62
C GLN A 265 -4.07 3.69 -13.13
N THR A 266 -5.07 4.45 -12.68
CA THR A 266 -5.42 4.53 -11.26
C THR A 266 -6.00 3.23 -10.75
N PHE A 267 -6.90 2.59 -11.51
CA PHE A 267 -7.52 1.33 -11.11
C PHE A 267 -6.57 0.12 -11.23
N ASP A 268 -5.64 0.14 -12.20
CA ASP A 268 -4.56 -0.85 -12.28
C ASP A 268 -3.69 -0.83 -11.01
N ARG A 269 -3.38 0.36 -10.48
CA ARG A 269 -2.71 0.50 -9.18
C ARG A 269 -3.48 -0.11 -8.01
N MET A 270 -4.79 -0.23 -8.11
CA MET A 270 -5.66 -0.92 -7.13
C MET A 270 -5.87 -2.40 -7.46
N ALA A 271 -5.10 -2.97 -8.39
CA ALA A 271 -5.22 -4.34 -8.89
C ALA A 271 -6.51 -4.63 -9.67
N MET A 272 -7.16 -3.62 -10.27
CA MET A 272 -8.41 -3.77 -11.02
C MET A 272 -8.15 -3.74 -12.53
N ASN A 273 -8.61 -4.76 -13.25
CA ASN A 273 -8.64 -4.76 -14.71
C ASN A 273 -9.82 -3.90 -15.24
N ASP A 274 -9.87 -3.68 -16.56
CA ASP A 274 -10.90 -2.86 -17.21
C ASP A 274 -12.33 -3.32 -16.90
N LYS A 275 -12.57 -4.63 -16.81
CA LYS A 275 -13.91 -5.19 -16.51
C LYS A 275 -14.32 -4.94 -15.06
N GLU A 276 -13.40 -5.16 -14.11
CA GLU A 276 -13.60 -4.85 -12.69
C GLU A 276 -13.79 -3.35 -12.48
N THR A 277 -12.99 -2.52 -13.15
CA THR A 277 -13.09 -1.05 -13.13
C THR A 277 -14.45 -0.57 -13.61
N ALA A 278 -14.88 -1.01 -14.79
CA ALA A 278 -16.19 -0.65 -15.35
C ALA A 278 -17.35 -1.12 -14.44
N ALA A 279 -17.24 -2.33 -13.87
CA ALA A 279 -18.23 -2.87 -12.94
C ALA A 279 -18.33 -2.04 -11.66
N LEU A 280 -17.20 -1.65 -11.08
CA LEU A 280 -17.15 -0.81 -9.87
C LEU A 280 -17.74 0.58 -10.10
N ILE A 281 -17.37 1.25 -11.19
CA ILE A 281 -17.89 2.58 -11.52
C ILE A 281 -19.42 2.49 -11.77
N ALA A 282 -19.85 1.56 -12.63
CA ALA A 282 -21.27 1.41 -12.95
C ALA A 282 -22.11 1.01 -11.73
N GLY A 283 -21.60 0.11 -10.90
CA GLY A 283 -22.28 -0.32 -9.68
C GLY A 283 -22.37 0.80 -8.64
N GLY A 284 -21.30 1.56 -8.45
CA GLY A 284 -21.25 2.69 -7.53
C GLY A 284 -22.16 3.83 -7.97
N HIS A 285 -22.12 4.22 -9.25
CA HIS A 285 -22.92 5.32 -9.81
C HIS A 285 -24.39 4.94 -10.05
N THR A 286 -24.78 3.71 -9.82
CA THR A 286 -26.21 3.33 -9.71
C THR A 286 -26.86 4.06 -8.53
N PHE A 287 -26.09 4.42 -7.50
CA PHE A 287 -26.58 4.97 -6.24
C PHE A 287 -26.24 6.46 -6.05
N GLY A 288 -27.15 7.19 -5.44
CA GLY A 288 -26.91 8.53 -4.91
C GLY A 288 -26.83 9.65 -5.94
N LYS A 289 -26.14 10.70 -5.52
CA LYS A 289 -25.92 11.92 -6.29
C LYS A 289 -24.62 12.59 -5.88
N VAL A 290 -24.09 13.49 -6.72
CA VAL A 290 -23.04 14.44 -6.38
C VAL A 290 -23.64 15.74 -5.86
N HIS A 291 -22.95 16.45 -4.97
CA HIS A 291 -23.39 17.68 -4.32
C HIS A 291 -22.49 18.84 -4.73
N GLY A 292 -23.04 19.77 -5.47
CA GLY A 292 -22.38 20.95 -5.99
C GLY A 292 -23.29 22.17 -5.92
N ALA A 293 -23.92 22.41 -4.76
CA ALA A 293 -24.87 23.50 -4.59
C ALA A 293 -24.25 24.88 -4.85
N ASP A 294 -22.94 25.04 -4.68
CA ASP A 294 -22.20 26.26 -4.96
C ASP A 294 -20.73 25.95 -5.24
N ASP A 295 -19.93 26.95 -5.62
CA ASP A 295 -18.51 26.84 -5.88
C ASP A 295 -17.75 26.39 -4.61
N PRO A 296 -17.09 25.21 -4.63
CA PRO A 296 -16.39 24.68 -3.46
C PRO A 296 -15.18 25.53 -3.06
N GLU A 297 -14.46 26.14 -3.98
CA GLU A 297 -13.27 26.96 -3.67
C GLU A 297 -13.64 28.21 -2.87
N GLU A 298 -14.79 28.82 -3.17
CA GLU A 298 -15.25 30.02 -2.48
C GLU A 298 -16.05 29.73 -1.21
N ASN A 299 -16.84 28.66 -1.20
CA ASN A 299 -17.90 28.47 -0.23
C ASN A 299 -17.76 27.28 0.69
N LEU A 300 -16.97 26.26 0.34
CA LEU A 300 -16.71 25.14 1.24
C LEU A 300 -15.76 25.58 2.37
N GLY A 301 -16.14 25.29 3.62
CA GLY A 301 -15.34 25.64 4.79
C GLY A 301 -14.10 24.77 4.95
N PRO A 302 -13.25 25.04 5.96
CA PRO A 302 -12.02 24.30 6.11
C PRO A 302 -12.27 22.80 6.27
N GLU A 303 -11.33 22.01 5.80
CA GLU A 303 -11.24 20.57 6.01
C GLU A 303 -11.12 20.23 7.52
N PRO A 304 -11.34 18.95 7.93
CA PRO A 304 -11.30 18.55 9.34
C PRO A 304 -10.03 18.96 10.10
N GLU A 305 -8.83 18.83 9.48
CA GLU A 305 -7.57 19.19 10.12
C GLU A 305 -7.37 20.69 10.36
N ALA A 306 -7.95 21.53 9.49
CA ALA A 306 -7.90 22.98 9.63
C ALA A 306 -9.13 23.55 10.33
N ALA A 307 -10.13 22.75 10.64
CA ALA A 307 -11.33 23.18 11.32
C ALA A 307 -11.06 23.64 12.76
N PRO A 308 -11.77 24.67 13.27
CA PRO A 308 -11.58 25.12 14.64
C PRO A 308 -12.03 24.05 15.63
N ILE A 309 -11.38 24.09 16.82
CA ILE A 309 -11.51 23.05 17.86
C ILE A 309 -12.97 22.78 18.29
N GLU A 310 -13.84 23.77 18.26
CA GLU A 310 -15.26 23.63 18.61
C GLU A 310 -16.06 22.79 17.60
N GLN A 311 -15.52 22.55 16.39
CA GLN A 311 -16.11 21.64 15.41
C GLN A 311 -15.81 20.16 15.70
N GLN A 312 -14.91 19.87 16.63
CA GLN A 312 -14.64 18.52 17.13
C GLN A 312 -14.30 17.50 16.02
N GLY A 313 -13.42 17.90 15.08
CA GLY A 313 -12.97 17.07 13.96
C GLY A 313 -13.97 16.99 12.80
N LEU A 314 -15.01 17.83 12.77
CA LEU A 314 -15.88 18.02 11.63
C LEU A 314 -15.45 19.25 10.84
N GLY A 315 -15.24 19.09 9.55
CA GLY A 315 -14.92 20.17 8.62
C GLY A 315 -16.02 20.39 7.58
N TRP A 316 -15.64 20.95 6.44
CA TRP A 316 -16.48 21.04 5.25
C TRP A 316 -17.78 21.83 5.46
N GLN A 317 -17.69 22.95 6.20
CA GLN A 317 -18.83 23.81 6.44
C GLN A 317 -19.07 24.72 5.23
N ASN A 318 -20.32 24.80 4.75
CA ASN A 318 -20.70 25.70 3.69
C ASN A 318 -20.91 27.13 4.24
N LYS A 319 -20.27 28.12 3.63
CA LYS A 319 -20.36 29.53 4.05
C LYS A 319 -21.66 30.22 3.64
N ASN A 320 -22.32 29.72 2.60
CA ASN A 320 -23.52 30.34 2.00
C ASN A 320 -24.84 29.74 2.45
N GLY A 321 -24.81 28.60 3.14
CA GLY A 321 -26.00 27.90 3.57
C GLY A 321 -25.89 27.30 4.94
N ASN A 322 -26.66 26.28 5.21
CA ASN A 322 -26.63 25.52 6.45
C ASN A 322 -25.69 24.29 6.40
N SER A 323 -24.96 24.14 5.30
CA SER A 323 -23.95 23.07 5.03
C SER A 323 -24.52 21.66 4.98
N LYS A 324 -25.83 21.49 4.79
CA LYS A 324 -26.50 20.18 4.79
C LYS A 324 -27.70 20.15 3.85
N GLY A 325 -28.18 18.95 3.57
CA GLY A 325 -29.33 18.76 2.66
C GLY A 325 -29.03 19.31 1.26
N GLY A 326 -29.98 20.01 0.66
CA GLY A 326 -29.85 20.61 -0.68
C GLY A 326 -28.77 21.69 -0.80
N GLU A 327 -28.18 22.14 0.33
CA GLU A 327 -27.11 23.15 0.34
C GLU A 327 -25.73 22.50 0.54
N MET A 328 -25.62 21.15 0.47
CA MET A 328 -24.35 20.42 0.57
C MET A 328 -23.41 20.74 -0.58
N ILE A 329 -22.11 20.76 -0.29
CA ILE A 329 -21.04 20.83 -1.29
C ILE A 329 -20.04 19.69 -1.02
N THR A 330 -19.75 18.88 -2.04
CA THR A 330 -18.63 17.93 -2.08
C THR A 330 -17.66 18.27 -3.19
N SER A 331 -18.18 18.76 -4.30
CA SER A 331 -17.44 19.24 -5.47
C SER A 331 -18.26 20.31 -6.16
N GLY A 332 -17.81 20.81 -7.32
CA GLY A 332 -18.63 21.74 -8.12
C GLY A 332 -19.64 21.05 -9.06
N ILE A 333 -19.75 19.72 -9.01
CA ILE A 333 -20.66 18.90 -9.81
C ILE A 333 -21.94 18.64 -9.03
N GLU A 334 -23.11 18.70 -9.68
CA GLU A 334 -24.42 18.55 -9.04
C GLU A 334 -25.31 17.60 -9.82
N GLY A 335 -25.92 16.61 -9.14
CA GLY A 335 -27.00 15.79 -9.67
C GLY A 335 -26.85 14.30 -9.49
N PRO A 336 -27.94 13.53 -9.70
CA PRO A 336 -27.96 12.08 -9.71
C PRO A 336 -27.55 11.51 -11.07
N TRP A 337 -27.21 10.22 -11.12
CA TRP A 337 -26.95 9.49 -12.38
C TRP A 337 -28.20 8.76 -12.91
N THR A 338 -29.10 8.37 -11.99
CA THR A 338 -30.24 7.48 -12.29
C THR A 338 -31.57 8.09 -11.82
N GLN A 339 -32.66 7.48 -12.22
CA GLN A 339 -34.00 7.85 -11.77
C GLN A 339 -34.37 7.23 -10.41
N SER A 340 -33.63 6.20 -9.99
CA SER A 340 -33.84 5.46 -8.74
C SER A 340 -32.58 5.45 -7.87
N PRO A 341 -32.12 6.58 -7.31
CA PRO A 341 -30.79 6.71 -6.66
C PRO A 341 -30.60 5.87 -5.40
N THR A 342 -31.63 5.21 -4.90
CA THR A 342 -31.58 4.34 -3.71
C THR A 342 -32.02 2.90 -3.99
N GLU A 343 -32.03 2.50 -5.25
CA GLU A 343 -32.39 1.14 -5.67
C GLU A 343 -31.37 0.61 -6.67
N TRP A 344 -31.01 -0.67 -6.55
CA TRP A 344 -30.20 -1.35 -7.53
C TRP A 344 -30.98 -1.61 -8.81
N ASP A 345 -30.55 -1.01 -9.91
CA ASP A 345 -31.14 -1.21 -11.23
C ASP A 345 -30.10 -1.04 -12.36
N MET A 346 -30.56 -1.08 -13.60
CA MET A 346 -29.74 -0.85 -14.80
C MET A 346 -29.74 0.61 -15.27
N GLY A 347 -30.29 1.51 -14.46
CA GLY A 347 -30.53 2.90 -14.84
C GLY A 347 -29.29 3.66 -15.27
N TYR A 348 -28.17 3.47 -14.56
CA TYR A 348 -26.89 4.11 -14.91
C TYR A 348 -26.41 3.66 -16.29
N ILE A 349 -26.29 2.35 -16.54
CA ILE A 349 -25.77 1.81 -17.81
C ILE A 349 -26.68 2.22 -18.97
N ASN A 350 -27.99 2.10 -18.80
CA ASN A 350 -28.97 2.49 -19.82
C ASN A 350 -28.89 3.99 -20.11
N ASN A 351 -28.85 4.84 -19.08
CA ASN A 351 -28.72 6.29 -19.27
C ASN A 351 -27.43 6.64 -20.02
N LEU A 352 -26.31 6.04 -19.61
CA LEU A 352 -25.02 6.29 -20.24
C LEU A 352 -25.01 5.92 -21.72
N LEU A 353 -25.46 4.70 -22.07
CA LEU A 353 -25.33 4.15 -23.42
C LEU A 353 -26.43 4.61 -24.37
N ASP A 354 -27.69 4.69 -23.93
CA ASP A 354 -28.84 4.91 -24.80
C ASP A 354 -29.07 6.40 -25.16
N TYR A 355 -28.54 7.34 -24.34
CA TYR A 355 -28.75 8.77 -24.55
C TYR A 355 -27.45 9.48 -24.99
N GLU A 356 -27.59 10.60 -25.69
CA GLU A 356 -26.51 11.49 -26.04
C GLU A 356 -26.31 12.56 -24.97
N TRP A 357 -25.04 12.87 -24.70
CA TRP A 357 -24.59 13.78 -23.65
C TRP A 357 -23.81 14.95 -24.22
N GLU A 358 -23.91 16.13 -23.61
CA GLU A 358 -23.09 17.29 -23.93
C GLU A 358 -22.51 17.94 -22.67
N PRO A 359 -21.27 18.46 -22.72
CA PRO A 359 -20.65 19.07 -21.56
C PRO A 359 -21.34 20.40 -21.21
N GLU A 360 -21.55 20.62 -19.91
CA GLU A 360 -22.04 21.89 -19.36
C GLU A 360 -21.34 22.19 -18.04
N LYS A 361 -21.49 23.43 -17.55
CA LYS A 361 -21.07 23.78 -16.18
C LYS A 361 -22.23 23.56 -15.22
N GLY A 362 -21.99 22.79 -14.16
CA GLY A 362 -22.90 22.61 -13.05
C GLY A 362 -23.08 23.89 -12.21
N PRO A 363 -24.03 23.90 -11.26
CA PRO A 363 -24.25 25.04 -10.37
C PRO A 363 -23.02 25.47 -9.59
N GLY A 364 -22.17 24.52 -9.17
CA GLY A 364 -20.90 24.76 -8.49
C GLY A 364 -19.72 25.09 -9.41
N GLY A 365 -19.97 25.30 -10.71
CA GLY A 365 -18.96 25.76 -11.66
C GLY A 365 -18.09 24.67 -12.30
N ALA A 366 -18.15 23.42 -11.83
CA ALA A 366 -17.40 22.28 -12.39
C ALA A 366 -18.04 21.77 -13.69
N TRP A 367 -17.24 21.07 -14.52
CA TRP A 367 -17.74 20.41 -15.72
C TRP A 367 -18.50 19.13 -15.39
N GLN A 368 -19.69 19.01 -15.97
CA GLN A 368 -20.52 17.82 -15.99
C GLN A 368 -21.13 17.64 -17.38
N TRP A 369 -21.86 16.54 -17.60
CA TRP A 369 -22.48 16.25 -18.88
C TRP A 369 -23.98 16.13 -18.70
N ALA A 370 -24.73 16.96 -19.45
CA ALA A 370 -26.19 16.96 -19.47
C ALA A 370 -26.76 16.12 -20.62
N PRO A 371 -27.93 15.49 -20.43
CA PRO A 371 -28.60 14.75 -21.50
C PRO A 371 -29.17 15.69 -22.54
N LYS A 372 -28.98 15.34 -23.82
CA LYS A 372 -29.65 16.06 -24.93
C LYS A 372 -31.16 15.73 -25.04
N SER A 373 -31.56 14.60 -24.44
CA SER A 373 -32.93 14.12 -24.47
C SER A 373 -33.84 14.88 -23.50
N GLU A 374 -34.98 15.36 -23.99
CA GLU A 374 -36.02 15.97 -23.14
C GLU A 374 -36.67 14.95 -22.17
N GLU A 375 -36.55 13.64 -22.45
CA GLU A 375 -37.13 12.58 -21.63
C GLU A 375 -36.44 12.50 -20.26
N LEU A 376 -35.12 12.72 -20.22
CA LEU A 376 -34.34 12.68 -18.98
C LEU A 376 -34.41 13.98 -18.18
N LYS A 377 -34.81 15.08 -18.79
CA LYS A 377 -34.90 16.37 -18.09
C LYS A 377 -35.97 16.36 -17.01
N ASN A 378 -35.57 16.76 -15.80
CA ASN A 378 -36.44 16.77 -14.61
C ASN A 378 -37.14 15.42 -14.37
N SER A 379 -36.45 14.30 -14.56
CA SER A 379 -37.02 12.96 -14.42
C SER A 379 -36.82 12.35 -13.01
N VAL A 380 -35.93 12.92 -12.21
CA VAL A 380 -35.58 12.43 -10.86
C VAL A 380 -36.20 13.35 -9.80
N PRO A 381 -36.83 12.84 -8.73
CA PRO A 381 -37.20 13.67 -7.58
C PRO A 381 -35.95 14.35 -6.97
N ASP A 382 -36.11 15.57 -6.44
CA ASP A 382 -35.02 16.18 -5.66
C ASP A 382 -34.80 15.40 -4.36
N ALA A 383 -33.55 15.36 -3.89
CA ALA A 383 -33.18 14.58 -2.73
C ALA A 383 -33.81 15.07 -1.41
N HIS A 384 -34.13 16.36 -1.31
CA HIS A 384 -34.59 17.01 -0.08
C HIS A 384 -35.90 17.81 -0.25
N ASP A 385 -36.32 18.08 -1.48
CA ASP A 385 -37.58 18.78 -1.78
C ASP A 385 -38.47 17.91 -2.71
N PRO A 386 -39.51 17.28 -2.18
CA PRO A 386 -40.38 16.38 -2.96
C PRO A 386 -41.20 17.09 -4.06
N ASP A 387 -41.30 18.42 -4.04
CA ASP A 387 -42.00 19.21 -5.03
C ASP A 387 -41.10 19.62 -6.23
N GLU A 388 -39.78 19.46 -6.09
CA GLU A 388 -38.80 19.77 -7.11
C GLU A 388 -38.24 18.48 -7.79
N LYS A 389 -37.64 18.68 -8.96
CA LYS A 389 -37.03 17.58 -9.73
C LYS A 389 -35.68 17.97 -10.29
N GLN A 390 -34.81 16.98 -10.38
CA GLN A 390 -33.45 17.08 -10.96
C GLN A 390 -33.37 16.34 -12.31
N THR A 391 -32.38 16.71 -13.09
CA THR A 391 -32.01 16.06 -14.34
C THR A 391 -30.81 15.16 -14.04
N PRO A 392 -30.80 13.91 -14.50
CA PRO A 392 -29.61 13.08 -14.42
C PRO A 392 -28.41 13.72 -15.14
N MET A 393 -27.24 13.55 -14.60
CA MET A 393 -25.99 14.02 -15.23
C MET A 393 -24.98 12.85 -15.35
N MET A 394 -23.93 13.06 -16.11
CA MET A 394 -22.74 12.18 -16.18
C MET A 394 -21.49 12.98 -15.91
N LEU A 395 -20.47 12.31 -15.35
CA LEU A 395 -19.13 12.83 -15.21
C LEU A 395 -18.35 12.69 -16.52
N THR A 396 -17.26 13.41 -16.68
CA THR A 396 -16.35 13.18 -17.83
C THR A 396 -15.79 11.76 -17.79
N THR A 397 -15.55 11.23 -16.60
CA THR A 397 -15.12 9.85 -16.37
C THR A 397 -16.19 8.82 -16.75
N ASP A 398 -17.47 9.11 -16.59
CA ASP A 398 -18.56 8.24 -17.08
C ASP A 398 -18.57 8.21 -18.62
N ILE A 399 -18.45 9.38 -19.24
CA ILE A 399 -18.41 9.48 -20.70
C ILE A 399 -17.16 8.77 -21.26
N ALA A 400 -16.08 8.66 -20.51
CA ALA A 400 -14.92 7.85 -20.87
C ALA A 400 -15.31 6.38 -21.07
N LEU A 401 -16.13 5.79 -20.19
CA LEU A 401 -16.63 4.42 -20.35
C LEU A 401 -17.49 4.21 -21.60
N LYS A 402 -18.16 5.26 -22.09
CA LYS A 402 -18.93 5.21 -23.34
C LYS A 402 -18.05 5.38 -24.57
N ARG A 403 -16.94 6.11 -24.50
CA ARG A 403 -16.13 6.52 -25.67
C ARG A 403 -14.89 5.68 -25.88
N ASP A 404 -14.22 5.23 -24.84
CA ASP A 404 -13.11 4.30 -24.94
C ASP A 404 -13.60 2.96 -25.49
N PRO A 405 -12.97 2.40 -26.55
CA PRO A 405 -13.48 1.19 -27.20
C PRO A 405 -13.56 -0.05 -26.28
N ASP A 406 -12.56 -0.23 -25.42
CA ASP A 406 -12.44 -1.42 -24.57
C ASP A 406 -13.47 -1.34 -23.42
N TYR A 407 -13.57 -0.19 -22.76
CA TYR A 407 -14.60 0.05 -21.73
C TYR A 407 -16.01 -0.03 -22.32
N ARG A 408 -16.21 0.50 -23.53
CA ARG A 408 -17.51 0.45 -24.21
C ARG A 408 -17.97 -0.99 -24.46
N GLU A 409 -17.09 -1.86 -24.93
CA GLU A 409 -17.41 -3.28 -25.15
C GLU A 409 -17.85 -3.94 -23.85
N VAL A 410 -17.19 -3.64 -22.73
CA VAL A 410 -17.59 -4.12 -21.40
C VAL A 410 -18.96 -3.60 -21.01
N MET A 411 -19.21 -2.28 -21.18
CA MET A 411 -20.48 -1.67 -20.81
C MET A 411 -21.65 -2.17 -21.65
N GLU A 412 -21.47 -2.38 -22.96
CA GLU A 412 -22.47 -3.00 -23.85
C GLU A 412 -22.74 -4.46 -23.43
N THR A 413 -21.71 -5.21 -23.05
CA THR A 413 -21.87 -6.57 -22.49
C THR A 413 -22.69 -6.57 -21.20
N PHE A 414 -22.44 -5.63 -20.31
CA PHE A 414 -23.19 -5.49 -19.06
C PHE A 414 -24.66 -5.07 -19.30
N GLN A 415 -24.92 -4.20 -20.29
CA GLN A 415 -26.29 -3.83 -20.68
C GLN A 415 -27.07 -5.04 -21.20
N GLU A 416 -26.45 -5.87 -22.04
CA GLU A 416 -27.06 -7.08 -22.59
C GLU A 416 -27.23 -8.17 -21.55
N ASN A 417 -26.36 -8.26 -20.52
CA ASN A 417 -26.29 -9.29 -19.51
C ASN A 417 -26.28 -8.73 -18.08
N PRO A 418 -27.41 -8.28 -17.53
CA PRO A 418 -27.48 -7.69 -16.19
C PRO A 418 -26.98 -8.62 -15.06
N MET A 419 -27.10 -9.93 -15.24
CA MET A 419 -26.58 -10.89 -14.26
C MET A 419 -25.03 -10.92 -14.26
N GLU A 420 -24.42 -10.79 -15.42
CA GLU A 420 -22.97 -10.71 -15.55
C GLU A 420 -22.44 -9.40 -14.93
N PHE A 421 -23.13 -8.28 -15.16
CA PHE A 421 -22.86 -7.02 -14.48
C PHE A 421 -22.89 -7.18 -12.96
N GLY A 422 -23.99 -7.71 -12.42
CA GLY A 422 -24.13 -7.91 -10.97
C GLY A 422 -23.03 -8.79 -10.39
N MET A 423 -22.70 -9.91 -11.06
CA MET A 423 -21.64 -10.80 -10.58
C MET A 423 -20.25 -10.12 -10.59
N ASN A 424 -19.93 -9.38 -11.65
CA ASN A 424 -18.65 -8.66 -11.73
C ASN A 424 -18.58 -7.55 -10.69
N PHE A 425 -19.67 -6.79 -10.48
CA PHE A 425 -19.71 -5.77 -9.42
C PHE A 425 -19.53 -6.39 -8.03
N ALA A 426 -20.25 -7.48 -7.71
CA ALA A 426 -20.12 -8.14 -6.42
C ALA A 426 -18.70 -8.60 -6.12
N LYS A 427 -18.04 -9.26 -7.10
CA LYS A 427 -16.66 -9.75 -6.96
C LYS A 427 -15.64 -8.60 -6.94
N ALA A 428 -15.80 -7.58 -7.77
CA ALA A 428 -14.91 -6.43 -7.80
C ALA A 428 -15.03 -5.59 -6.52
N TRP A 429 -16.25 -5.41 -5.97
CA TRP A 429 -16.46 -4.76 -4.68
C TRP A 429 -15.81 -5.54 -3.54
N TYR A 430 -15.94 -6.87 -3.53
CA TYR A 430 -15.29 -7.73 -2.55
C TYR A 430 -13.76 -7.61 -2.65
N LYS A 431 -13.20 -7.70 -3.86
CA LYS A 431 -11.76 -7.51 -4.10
C LYS A 431 -11.28 -6.12 -3.62
N LEU A 432 -11.99 -5.05 -4.00
CA LEU A 432 -11.64 -3.68 -3.60
C LEU A 432 -11.53 -3.56 -2.07
N THR A 433 -12.48 -4.13 -1.35
CA THR A 433 -12.60 -3.96 0.09
C THR A 433 -11.80 -4.97 0.93
N HIS A 434 -11.21 -6.00 0.32
CA HIS A 434 -10.49 -7.08 1.02
C HIS A 434 -9.07 -7.34 0.50
N ARG A 435 -8.64 -6.64 -0.58
CA ARG A 435 -7.33 -6.89 -1.23
C ARG A 435 -6.14 -6.67 -0.29
N ASP A 436 -6.29 -5.81 0.69
CA ASP A 436 -5.28 -5.41 1.66
C ASP A 436 -5.28 -6.24 2.97
N MET A 437 -6.05 -7.33 3.03
CA MET A 437 -6.19 -8.15 4.24
C MET A 437 -5.24 -9.36 4.32
N GLY A 438 -4.59 -9.68 3.22
CA GLY A 438 -3.77 -10.90 3.11
C GLY A 438 -4.58 -12.15 2.72
N PRO A 439 -4.08 -13.34 3.06
CA PRO A 439 -4.69 -14.60 2.67
C PRO A 439 -5.97 -14.93 3.49
N PRO A 440 -6.80 -15.90 3.00
CA PRO A 440 -8.08 -16.23 3.60
C PRO A 440 -8.04 -16.66 5.07
N GLU A 441 -6.93 -17.19 5.55
CA GLU A 441 -6.71 -17.59 6.94
C GLU A 441 -6.90 -16.43 7.94
N ARG A 442 -6.73 -15.21 7.48
CA ARG A 442 -6.93 -13.99 8.27
C ARG A 442 -8.37 -13.48 8.28
N PHE A 443 -9.26 -14.09 7.48
CA PHE A 443 -10.62 -13.61 7.28
C PHE A 443 -11.55 -14.14 8.35
N LEU A 444 -12.26 -13.24 9.03
CA LEU A 444 -13.12 -13.56 10.17
C LEU A 444 -14.60 -13.33 9.86
N GLY A 445 -15.42 -14.17 10.43
CA GLY A 445 -16.88 -14.02 10.44
C GLY A 445 -17.64 -15.00 9.57
N PRO A 446 -18.98 -15.06 9.73
CA PRO A 446 -19.83 -16.05 9.07
C PRO A 446 -20.18 -15.73 7.61
N GLU A 447 -19.82 -14.56 7.11
CA GLU A 447 -20.11 -14.11 5.75
C GLU A 447 -18.87 -14.19 4.83
N VAL A 448 -17.78 -14.78 5.29
CA VAL A 448 -16.61 -15.08 4.45
C VAL A 448 -17.04 -16.02 3.35
N PRO A 449 -16.81 -15.70 2.06
CA PRO A 449 -17.16 -16.59 0.96
C PRO A 449 -16.39 -17.92 1.00
N ASP A 450 -17.06 -19.02 0.65
CA ASP A 450 -16.40 -20.32 0.46
C ASP A 450 -15.53 -20.37 -0.81
N GLU A 451 -15.73 -19.45 -1.77
CA GLU A 451 -14.96 -19.34 -3.00
C GLU A 451 -13.71 -18.49 -2.79
N GLU A 452 -12.55 -19.10 -2.77
CA GLU A 452 -11.27 -18.40 -2.76
C GLU A 452 -10.96 -17.79 -4.12
N MET A 453 -10.42 -16.57 -4.10
CA MET A 453 -10.03 -15.85 -5.30
C MET A 453 -8.52 -15.94 -5.50
N ILE A 454 -8.07 -16.08 -6.75
CA ILE A 454 -6.64 -16.18 -7.07
C ILE A 454 -5.79 -15.03 -6.49
N TRP A 455 -6.36 -13.81 -6.39
CA TRP A 455 -5.70 -12.64 -5.83
C TRP A 455 -5.51 -12.69 -4.29
N GLN A 456 -6.11 -13.64 -3.60
CA GLN A 456 -5.91 -13.90 -2.16
C GLN A 456 -4.67 -14.76 -1.90
N ASP A 457 -3.95 -15.16 -2.95
CA ASP A 457 -2.77 -16.03 -2.90
C ASP A 457 -3.05 -17.36 -2.14
N PRO A 458 -4.12 -18.09 -2.50
CA PRO A 458 -4.56 -19.27 -1.76
C PRO A 458 -3.46 -20.34 -1.69
N LEU A 459 -3.53 -21.19 -0.68
CA LEU A 459 -2.62 -22.31 -0.45
C LEU A 459 -3.38 -23.62 -0.47
N PRO A 460 -2.77 -24.72 -0.92
CA PRO A 460 -3.38 -26.04 -0.80
C PRO A 460 -3.36 -26.52 0.66
N ASP A 461 -4.33 -27.36 1.04
CA ASP A 461 -4.32 -28.06 2.33
C ASP A 461 -3.12 -29.02 2.44
N ALA A 462 -2.54 -29.17 3.63
CA ALA A 462 -1.56 -30.20 3.93
C ALA A 462 -2.29 -31.54 4.18
N ASP A 463 -2.21 -32.47 3.23
CA ASP A 463 -2.83 -33.83 3.33
C ASP A 463 -1.91 -34.87 4.00
N TYR A 464 -0.93 -34.43 4.81
CA TYR A 464 0.10 -35.29 5.39
C TYR A 464 0.42 -34.92 6.84
N ASP A 465 1.03 -35.85 7.58
CA ASP A 465 1.52 -35.60 8.93
C ASP A 465 2.82 -34.76 8.88
N LEU A 466 2.91 -33.72 9.72
CA LEU A 466 4.06 -32.81 9.74
C LEU A 466 5.28 -33.49 10.40
N ILE A 467 6.48 -33.05 10.02
CA ILE A 467 7.75 -33.46 10.62
C ILE A 467 7.86 -33.00 12.07
N GLY A 468 8.54 -33.79 12.91
CA GLY A 468 8.86 -33.46 14.30
C GLY A 468 10.36 -33.15 14.49
N ASP A 469 10.75 -32.94 15.76
CA ASP A 469 12.13 -32.54 16.13
C ASP A 469 13.21 -33.49 15.62
N GLU A 470 12.94 -34.83 15.57
CA GLU A 470 13.89 -35.82 15.10
C GLU A 470 14.11 -35.70 13.58
N GLU A 471 13.03 -35.50 12.80
CA GLU A 471 13.10 -35.32 11.36
C GLU A 471 13.69 -33.96 10.99
N ILE A 472 13.40 -32.91 11.74
CA ILE A 472 14.01 -31.59 11.56
C ILE A 472 15.54 -31.67 11.70
N ALA A 473 16.02 -32.38 12.71
CA ALA A 473 17.47 -32.55 12.91
C ALA A 473 18.11 -33.39 11.80
N GLU A 474 17.44 -34.48 11.35
CA GLU A 474 17.88 -35.32 10.23
C GLU A 474 18.00 -34.50 8.94
N LEU A 475 16.98 -33.71 8.61
CA LEU A 475 16.95 -32.89 7.40
C LEU A 475 17.99 -31.76 7.43
N LYS A 476 18.22 -31.11 8.58
CA LYS A 476 19.31 -30.12 8.73
C LYS A 476 20.68 -30.75 8.45
N GLU A 477 20.95 -31.95 8.97
CA GLU A 477 22.21 -32.67 8.71
C GLU A 477 22.36 -33.01 7.22
N GLU A 478 21.27 -33.52 6.57
CA GLU A 478 21.31 -33.88 5.16
C GLU A 478 21.52 -32.66 4.26
N ILE A 479 20.88 -31.54 4.56
CA ILE A 479 21.03 -30.27 3.81
C ILE A 479 22.51 -29.77 3.94
N LEU A 480 23.07 -29.78 5.14
CA LEU A 480 24.46 -29.31 5.38
C LEU A 480 25.51 -30.27 4.81
N ASP A 481 25.21 -31.59 4.68
CA ASP A 481 26.06 -32.57 4.02
C ASP A 481 26.02 -32.49 2.48
N SER A 482 25.11 -31.68 1.90
CA SER A 482 25.03 -31.42 0.46
C SER A 482 26.22 -30.55 -0.02
N ASP A 483 26.38 -30.46 -1.34
CA ASP A 483 27.44 -29.60 -1.94
C ASP A 483 27.08 -28.09 -1.92
N LEU A 484 26.00 -27.67 -1.21
CA LEU A 484 25.56 -26.28 -1.13
C LEU A 484 26.34 -25.50 -0.06
N SER A 485 26.72 -24.25 -0.41
CA SER A 485 27.39 -23.37 0.56
C SER A 485 26.38 -22.70 1.51
N VAL A 486 26.89 -22.21 2.63
CA VAL A 486 26.12 -21.41 3.60
C VAL A 486 25.47 -20.21 2.89
N SER A 487 26.25 -19.47 2.09
CA SER A 487 25.78 -18.31 1.35
C SER A 487 24.63 -18.66 0.40
N GLN A 488 24.69 -19.77 -0.33
CA GLN A 488 23.63 -20.20 -1.27
C GLN A 488 22.33 -20.52 -0.55
N LEU A 489 22.39 -21.26 0.56
CA LEU A 489 21.20 -21.60 1.36
C LEU A 489 20.56 -20.35 1.98
N VAL A 490 21.37 -19.45 2.56
CA VAL A 490 20.90 -18.18 3.15
C VAL A 490 20.26 -17.29 2.09
N LYS A 491 20.90 -17.10 0.92
CA LYS A 491 20.35 -16.29 -0.17
C LYS A 491 19.01 -16.85 -0.67
N THR A 492 18.86 -18.17 -0.75
CA THR A 492 17.63 -18.81 -1.24
C THR A 492 16.49 -18.66 -0.24
N ALA A 493 16.73 -18.88 1.06
CA ALA A 493 15.73 -18.67 2.10
C ALA A 493 15.32 -17.20 2.19
N TRP A 494 16.28 -16.27 2.13
CA TRP A 494 16.00 -14.84 2.06
C TRP A 494 15.16 -14.48 0.84
N ALA A 495 15.52 -14.97 -0.36
CA ALA A 495 14.77 -14.72 -1.59
C ALA A 495 13.30 -15.17 -1.51
N SER A 496 13.04 -16.25 -0.76
CA SER A 496 11.67 -16.75 -0.52
C SER A 496 10.91 -15.86 0.45
N ALA A 497 11.48 -15.59 1.63
CA ALA A 497 10.82 -14.90 2.73
C ALA A 497 10.70 -13.38 2.51
N SER A 498 11.70 -12.73 1.91
CA SER A 498 11.78 -11.26 1.78
C SER A 498 10.79 -10.66 0.80
N THR A 499 10.01 -11.47 0.10
CA THR A 499 8.87 -11.00 -0.71
C THR A 499 7.65 -10.63 0.12
N TYR A 500 7.63 -10.98 1.41
CA TYR A 500 6.55 -10.61 2.31
C TYR A 500 6.43 -9.09 2.47
N ARG A 501 5.18 -8.62 2.56
CA ARG A 501 4.84 -7.23 2.84
C ARG A 501 3.82 -7.17 3.98
N ASP A 502 4.20 -6.53 5.07
CA ASP A 502 3.30 -6.35 6.22
C ASP A 502 2.10 -5.44 5.90
N SER A 503 2.22 -4.60 4.88
CA SER A 503 1.18 -3.66 4.45
C SER A 503 -0.09 -4.34 3.94
N ASP A 504 0.04 -5.43 3.17
CA ASP A 504 -1.09 -6.20 2.60
C ASP A 504 -0.98 -7.71 2.84
N LYS A 505 -0.01 -8.13 3.67
CA LYS A 505 0.21 -9.53 4.09
C LYS A 505 0.44 -10.50 2.92
N ARG A 506 0.97 -10.01 1.80
CA ARG A 506 1.30 -10.80 0.61
C ARG A 506 2.77 -11.22 0.59
N GLY A 507 3.08 -12.25 -0.19
CA GLY A 507 4.42 -12.78 -0.34
C GLY A 507 4.80 -13.73 0.79
N GLY A 508 6.13 -13.88 1.01
CA GLY A 508 6.66 -14.77 2.04
C GLY A 508 7.07 -16.15 1.51
N ALA A 509 7.55 -16.99 2.42
CA ALA A 509 8.13 -18.30 2.11
C ALA A 509 7.07 -19.38 1.86
N ASN A 510 5.86 -19.22 2.43
CA ASN A 510 4.80 -20.21 2.29
C ASN A 510 4.33 -20.31 0.83
N GLY A 511 4.12 -21.54 0.37
CA GLY A 511 3.81 -21.82 -1.03
C GLY A 511 5.04 -22.13 -1.89
N ALA A 512 6.26 -21.93 -1.41
CA ALA A 512 7.50 -22.07 -2.21
C ALA A 512 7.40 -21.41 -3.59
N ARG A 513 6.73 -20.25 -3.69
CA ARG A 513 6.47 -19.57 -4.97
C ARG A 513 7.75 -19.08 -5.66
N LEU A 514 8.88 -19.09 -4.92
CA LEU A 514 10.22 -18.84 -5.47
C LEU A 514 10.57 -19.76 -6.64
N ARG A 515 10.02 -21.00 -6.69
CA ARG A 515 10.21 -21.95 -7.80
C ARG A 515 9.30 -21.73 -9.00
N LEU A 516 8.30 -20.84 -8.86
CA LEU A 516 7.29 -20.55 -9.87
C LEU A 516 7.56 -19.25 -10.62
N GLU A 517 6.93 -19.07 -11.77
CA GLU A 517 6.85 -17.78 -12.44
C GLU A 517 5.99 -16.80 -11.60
N PRO A 518 6.39 -15.50 -11.51
CA PRO A 518 7.57 -14.90 -12.17
C PRO A 518 8.85 -14.98 -11.33
N GLN A 519 8.79 -15.31 -10.05
CA GLN A 519 9.87 -15.19 -9.06
C GLN A 519 11.14 -15.97 -9.45
N LYS A 520 11.00 -17.17 -9.99
CA LYS A 520 12.16 -17.99 -10.40
C LYS A 520 13.05 -17.35 -11.46
N ASN A 521 12.51 -16.40 -12.24
CA ASN A 521 13.21 -15.71 -13.31
C ASN A 521 13.62 -14.28 -12.94
N TRP A 522 13.35 -13.82 -11.73
CA TRP A 522 13.84 -12.52 -11.31
C TRP A 522 15.37 -12.52 -11.23
N GLU A 523 15.99 -11.50 -11.81
CA GLU A 523 17.43 -11.35 -11.84
C GLU A 523 18.04 -11.40 -10.43
N VAL A 524 17.42 -10.73 -9.46
CA VAL A 524 17.84 -10.71 -8.05
C VAL A 524 17.92 -12.10 -7.40
N ASN A 525 17.21 -13.09 -7.95
CA ASN A 525 17.18 -14.46 -7.45
C ASN A 525 18.22 -15.37 -8.13
N GLU A 526 19.04 -14.82 -9.04
CA GLU A 526 20.13 -15.57 -9.70
C GLU A 526 19.66 -16.91 -10.27
N PRO A 527 18.85 -16.94 -11.33
CA PRO A 527 18.09 -18.14 -11.78
C PRO A 527 18.91 -19.42 -11.93
N GLU A 528 20.17 -19.36 -12.38
CA GLU A 528 21.02 -20.54 -12.54
C GLU A 528 21.47 -21.11 -11.19
N GLN A 529 21.79 -20.26 -10.23
CA GLN A 529 22.13 -20.67 -8.87
C GLN A 529 20.89 -21.20 -8.15
N LEU A 530 19.77 -20.49 -8.27
CA LEU A 530 18.47 -20.88 -7.70
C LEU A 530 18.04 -22.28 -8.19
N GLU A 531 18.14 -22.57 -9.50
CA GLU A 531 17.82 -23.89 -10.07
C GLU A 531 18.69 -24.99 -9.42
N THR A 532 19.97 -24.70 -9.15
CA THR A 532 20.88 -25.65 -8.50
C THR A 532 20.46 -25.95 -7.07
N VAL A 533 20.16 -24.90 -6.29
CA VAL A 533 19.76 -25.04 -4.87
C VAL A 533 18.41 -25.76 -4.77
N LEU A 534 17.42 -25.30 -5.53
CA LEU A 534 16.08 -25.92 -5.53
C LEU A 534 16.14 -27.38 -5.97
N GLY A 535 16.90 -27.70 -7.02
CA GLY A 535 17.07 -29.10 -7.47
C GLY A 535 17.69 -30.01 -6.41
N THR A 536 18.61 -29.50 -5.59
CA THR A 536 19.16 -30.25 -4.45
C THR A 536 18.12 -30.45 -3.35
N LEU A 537 17.39 -29.40 -2.97
CA LEU A 537 16.34 -29.50 -1.95
C LEU A 537 15.14 -30.37 -2.40
N GLU A 538 14.75 -30.32 -3.68
CA GLU A 538 13.70 -31.20 -4.24
C GLU A 538 14.13 -32.69 -4.22
N ASN A 539 15.42 -32.98 -4.42
CA ASN A 539 15.92 -34.35 -4.28
C ASN A 539 15.84 -34.82 -2.82
N ILE A 540 16.27 -34.00 -1.86
CA ILE A 540 16.16 -34.28 -0.43
C ILE A 540 14.69 -34.48 -0.04
N GLN A 541 13.79 -33.60 -0.47
CA GLN A 541 12.34 -33.74 -0.26
C GLN A 541 11.83 -35.10 -0.74
N THR A 542 12.19 -35.46 -1.97
CA THR A 542 11.72 -36.69 -2.60
C THR A 542 12.24 -37.93 -1.86
N GLU A 543 13.54 -37.96 -1.54
CA GLU A 543 14.17 -39.08 -0.84
C GLU A 543 13.59 -39.24 0.57
N PHE A 544 13.41 -38.13 1.30
CA PHE A 544 12.81 -38.12 2.62
C PHE A 544 11.37 -38.61 2.57
N ASN A 545 10.51 -38.00 1.77
CA ASN A 545 9.09 -38.34 1.69
C ASN A 545 8.84 -39.75 1.22
N ASP A 546 9.61 -40.29 0.24
CA ASP A 546 9.54 -41.65 -0.24
C ASP A 546 10.00 -42.70 0.81
N SER A 547 10.88 -42.30 1.74
CA SER A 547 11.38 -43.18 2.80
C SER A 547 10.38 -43.41 3.93
N ARG A 548 9.39 -42.50 4.10
CA ARG A 548 8.43 -42.54 5.22
C ARG A 548 7.20 -43.38 4.89
N SER A 549 6.88 -44.28 5.80
CA SER A 549 5.71 -45.20 5.66
C SER A 549 4.55 -44.83 6.57
N ASP A 550 4.72 -43.88 7.44
CA ASP A 550 3.78 -43.41 8.45
C ASP A 550 2.92 -42.23 7.99
N GLY A 551 3.23 -41.63 6.83
CA GLY A 551 2.51 -40.49 6.27
C GLY A 551 3.18 -39.13 6.55
N THR A 552 4.29 -39.11 7.29
CA THR A 552 5.07 -37.90 7.56
C THR A 552 5.73 -37.39 6.27
N GLN A 553 5.56 -36.09 5.97
CA GLN A 553 6.17 -35.45 4.80
C GLN A 553 6.67 -34.05 5.15
N VAL A 554 7.54 -33.53 4.30
CA VAL A 554 8.04 -32.16 4.34
C VAL A 554 7.76 -31.47 3.00
N SER A 555 7.32 -30.21 3.05
CA SER A 555 7.18 -29.37 1.86
C SER A 555 8.53 -28.79 1.42
N LEU A 556 8.63 -28.39 0.16
CA LEU A 556 9.79 -27.64 -0.32
C LEU A 556 9.88 -26.25 0.35
N ALA A 557 8.72 -25.63 0.63
CA ALA A 557 8.65 -24.36 1.35
C ALA A 557 9.32 -24.48 2.75
N ASP A 558 9.01 -25.55 3.48
CA ASP A 558 9.67 -25.81 4.77
C ASP A 558 11.17 -26.12 4.60
N LEU A 559 11.56 -26.88 3.58
CA LEU A 559 12.99 -27.19 3.34
C LEU A 559 13.81 -25.96 2.96
N ILE A 560 13.25 -25.01 2.21
CA ILE A 560 13.94 -23.75 1.88
C ILE A 560 14.25 -22.97 3.16
N VAL A 561 13.28 -22.81 4.05
CA VAL A 561 13.46 -22.10 5.31
C VAL A 561 14.38 -22.87 6.25
N LEU A 562 14.20 -24.19 6.36
CA LEU A 562 15.03 -25.04 7.20
C LEU A 562 16.49 -25.03 6.75
N GLY A 563 16.73 -25.02 5.44
CA GLY A 563 18.07 -24.91 4.85
C GLY A 563 18.76 -23.58 5.20
N GLY A 564 18.01 -22.46 5.11
CA GLY A 564 18.49 -21.17 5.56
C GLY A 564 18.83 -21.14 7.05
N ASN A 565 17.95 -21.70 7.90
CA ASN A 565 18.19 -21.80 9.34
C ASN A 565 19.42 -22.63 9.67
N ALA A 566 19.58 -23.81 9.07
CA ALA A 566 20.74 -24.66 9.25
C ALA A 566 22.05 -23.98 8.82
N ALA A 567 22.01 -23.23 7.72
CA ALA A 567 23.16 -22.48 7.24
C ALA A 567 23.56 -21.31 8.17
N VAL A 568 22.58 -20.59 8.74
CA VAL A 568 22.82 -19.54 9.74
C VAL A 568 23.38 -20.15 11.03
N GLU A 569 22.83 -21.25 11.51
CA GLU A 569 23.37 -22.00 12.66
C GLU A 569 24.83 -22.43 12.42
N GLN A 570 25.12 -22.90 11.20
CA GLN A 570 26.51 -23.29 10.82
C GLN A 570 27.45 -22.07 10.80
N ALA A 571 26.99 -20.91 10.27
CA ALA A 571 27.78 -19.68 10.28
C ALA A 571 28.06 -19.18 11.70
N ALA A 572 27.10 -19.30 12.61
CA ALA A 572 27.28 -19.00 14.02
C ALA A 572 28.26 -19.99 14.70
N ALA A 573 28.17 -21.29 14.38
CA ALA A 573 29.09 -22.33 14.88
C ALA A 573 30.51 -22.09 14.37
N ASN A 574 30.72 -21.64 13.13
CA ASN A 574 32.03 -21.25 12.60
C ASN A 574 32.63 -20.09 13.41
N ALA A 575 31.81 -19.15 13.92
CA ALA A 575 32.26 -18.10 14.85
C ALA A 575 32.37 -18.55 16.31
N GLY A 576 32.06 -19.81 16.62
CA GLY A 576 32.19 -20.39 17.97
C GLY A 576 30.95 -20.21 18.85
N TYR A 577 29.79 -19.90 18.28
CA TYR A 577 28.54 -19.78 18.98
C TYR A 577 27.58 -20.93 18.64
N ASP A 578 27.03 -21.54 19.68
CA ASP A 578 26.03 -22.60 19.58
C ASP A 578 24.64 -21.92 19.70
N VAL A 579 23.92 -21.83 18.59
CA VAL A 579 22.58 -21.23 18.49
C VAL A 579 21.63 -22.22 17.82
N GLU A 580 20.38 -22.20 18.22
CA GLU A 580 19.30 -22.97 17.61
C GLU A 580 18.21 -21.99 17.17
N ILE A 581 17.84 -22.05 15.89
CA ILE A 581 16.76 -21.21 15.33
C ILE A 581 15.46 -22.00 15.44
N PRO A 582 14.46 -21.49 16.18
CA PRO A 582 13.15 -22.14 16.26
C PRO A 582 12.52 -22.32 14.89
N PHE A 583 12.06 -23.54 14.60
CA PHE A 583 11.44 -23.88 13.35
C PHE A 583 10.10 -24.58 13.59
N GLU A 584 9.04 -24.04 13.04
CA GLU A 584 7.70 -24.63 13.04
C GLU A 584 7.36 -25.09 11.61
N PRO A 585 7.19 -26.42 11.39
CA PRO A 585 6.78 -26.97 10.10
C PRO A 585 5.32 -26.65 9.80
N GLY A 586 4.92 -26.81 8.54
CA GLY A 586 3.51 -26.65 8.13
C GLY A 586 3.32 -25.72 6.95
N ARG A 587 4.40 -25.16 6.37
CA ARG A 587 4.29 -24.52 5.05
C ARG A 587 3.98 -25.57 4.01
N VAL A 588 3.27 -25.13 2.96
CA VAL A 588 2.85 -26.01 1.86
C VAL A 588 3.38 -25.51 0.52
N ASP A 589 3.32 -26.32 -0.51
CA ASP A 589 3.83 -25.99 -1.84
C ASP A 589 2.67 -25.59 -2.77
N ALA A 590 2.54 -24.31 -3.08
CA ALA A 590 1.55 -23.79 -4.02
C ALA A 590 1.85 -24.22 -5.47
N GLY A 591 0.81 -24.42 -6.27
CA GLY A 591 0.91 -24.61 -7.70
C GLY A 591 0.71 -23.31 -8.50
N PRO A 592 0.89 -23.36 -9.83
CA PRO A 592 0.55 -22.22 -10.69
C PRO A 592 -0.92 -21.80 -10.58
N GLU A 593 -1.81 -22.74 -10.29
CA GLU A 593 -3.25 -22.51 -10.07
C GLU A 593 -3.56 -21.74 -8.77
N HIS A 594 -2.63 -21.69 -7.82
CA HIS A 594 -2.71 -20.94 -6.56
C HIS A 594 -1.91 -19.63 -6.61
N THR A 595 -1.40 -19.23 -7.78
CA THR A 595 -0.47 -18.10 -7.91
C THR A 595 -0.98 -17.11 -8.95
N ASP A 596 -1.34 -15.91 -8.51
CA ASP A 596 -1.67 -14.78 -9.39
C ASP A 596 -0.38 -14.19 -9.99
N ALA A 597 0.23 -14.94 -10.91
CA ALA A 597 1.54 -14.62 -11.46
C ALA A 597 1.70 -13.17 -11.96
N PRO A 598 0.71 -12.56 -12.67
CA PRO A 598 0.83 -11.16 -13.09
C PRO A 598 0.94 -10.19 -11.91
N SER A 599 0.25 -10.43 -10.81
CA SER A 599 0.29 -9.52 -9.65
C SER A 599 1.54 -9.70 -8.78
N PHE A 600 2.24 -10.84 -8.90
CA PHE A 600 3.50 -11.08 -8.20
C PHE A 600 4.66 -10.23 -8.73
N ASP A 601 4.59 -9.69 -9.96
CA ASP A 601 5.61 -8.76 -10.46
C ASP A 601 5.73 -7.49 -9.60
N ALA A 602 4.67 -7.10 -8.90
CA ALA A 602 4.69 -5.99 -7.95
C ALA A 602 5.58 -6.26 -6.72
N LEU A 603 5.86 -7.53 -6.40
CA LEU A 603 6.75 -7.93 -5.30
C LEU A 603 8.22 -7.97 -5.71
N LYS A 604 8.55 -7.78 -7.00
CA LYS A 604 9.93 -7.82 -7.49
C LYS A 604 10.73 -6.64 -6.95
N PRO A 605 11.79 -6.89 -6.16
CA PRO A 605 12.60 -5.79 -5.63
C PRO A 605 13.44 -5.13 -6.74
N LYS A 606 13.41 -3.81 -6.82
CA LYS A 606 14.35 -2.98 -7.59
C LYS A 606 15.66 -2.79 -6.85
N VAL A 607 15.61 -2.81 -5.54
CA VAL A 607 16.75 -2.83 -4.64
C VAL A 607 16.49 -3.90 -3.58
N ASP A 608 17.40 -4.82 -3.41
CA ASP A 608 17.48 -5.69 -2.25
C ASP A 608 18.79 -5.39 -1.53
N GLY A 609 18.73 -4.44 -0.62
CA GLY A 609 19.92 -4.00 0.11
C GLY A 609 20.52 -5.07 1.01
N VAL A 610 19.73 -6.06 1.39
CA VAL A 610 20.20 -7.18 2.24
C VAL A 610 21.15 -8.10 1.45
N ARG A 611 20.85 -8.39 0.17
CA ARG A 611 21.74 -9.10 -0.75
C ARG A 611 22.64 -8.17 -1.58
N ASN A 612 22.67 -6.88 -1.29
CA ASN A 612 23.45 -5.87 -2.01
C ASN A 612 23.12 -5.78 -3.52
N TYR A 613 21.87 -6.05 -3.89
CA TYR A 613 21.35 -5.89 -5.25
C TYR A 613 20.78 -4.49 -5.45
N ILE A 614 21.23 -3.81 -6.50
CA ILE A 614 20.75 -2.49 -6.91
C ILE A 614 20.56 -2.52 -8.43
N GLN A 615 19.35 -2.29 -8.91
CA GLN A 615 19.04 -2.21 -10.33
C GLN A 615 19.55 -0.87 -10.93
N ASP A 616 20.00 -0.87 -12.19
CA ASP A 616 20.66 0.29 -12.80
C ASP A 616 19.72 1.51 -12.99
N ASP A 617 18.41 1.30 -13.09
CA ASP A 617 17.40 2.32 -13.42
C ASP A 617 16.53 2.78 -12.23
N ILE A 618 17.07 2.68 -11.01
CA ILE A 618 16.35 3.15 -9.82
C ILE A 618 16.14 4.67 -9.85
N THR A 619 14.94 5.11 -9.46
CA THR A 619 14.54 6.52 -9.41
C THR A 619 14.72 7.14 -8.03
N ARG A 620 14.76 6.31 -6.98
CA ARG A 620 14.97 6.69 -5.57
C ARG A 620 16.35 6.24 -5.10
N PRO A 621 16.99 6.95 -4.13
CA PRO A 621 18.24 6.47 -3.52
C PRO A 621 18.10 5.06 -2.95
N ALA A 622 19.09 4.20 -3.18
CA ALA A 622 19.04 2.79 -2.75
C ALA A 622 18.87 2.64 -1.23
N GLU A 623 19.43 3.55 -0.44
CA GLU A 623 19.27 3.59 1.01
C GLU A 623 17.84 3.92 1.47
N GLU A 624 17.08 4.71 0.70
CA GLU A 624 15.67 4.97 0.98
C GLU A 624 14.82 3.73 0.69
N VAL A 625 15.12 3.02 -0.40
CA VAL A 625 14.42 1.77 -0.75
C VAL A 625 14.74 0.67 0.27
N LEU A 626 15.98 0.61 0.79
CA LEU A 626 16.33 -0.32 1.87
C LEU A 626 15.47 -0.09 3.13
N VAL A 627 15.27 1.17 3.52
CA VAL A 627 14.46 1.51 4.70
C VAL A 627 12.98 1.19 4.44
N ASP A 628 12.51 1.44 3.23
CA ASP A 628 11.14 1.12 2.81
C ASP A 628 10.88 -0.41 2.84
N ASN A 629 11.83 -1.20 2.32
CA ASN A 629 11.74 -2.67 2.39
C ASN A 629 11.80 -3.19 3.83
N ALA A 630 12.61 -2.56 4.70
CA ALA A 630 12.67 -2.91 6.11
C ALA A 630 11.33 -2.66 6.82
N ASP A 631 10.64 -1.57 6.49
CA ASP A 631 9.29 -1.28 6.99
C ASP A 631 8.29 -2.35 6.51
N LEU A 632 8.32 -2.72 5.22
CA LEU A 632 7.48 -3.79 4.68
C LEU A 632 7.72 -5.16 5.35
N LEU A 633 8.90 -5.40 5.88
CA LEU A 633 9.25 -6.58 6.68
C LEU A 633 9.05 -6.36 8.19
N ASN A 634 8.36 -5.31 8.59
CA ASN A 634 8.11 -4.99 9.99
C ASN A 634 9.39 -4.91 10.86
N LEU A 635 10.51 -4.43 10.27
CA LEU A 635 11.79 -4.34 10.97
C LEU A 635 12.01 -2.97 11.62
N THR A 636 12.61 -2.98 12.80
CA THR A 636 13.16 -1.79 13.44
C THR A 636 14.53 -1.42 12.87
N ALA A 637 15.02 -0.22 13.16
CA ALA A 637 16.36 0.19 12.75
C ALA A 637 17.48 -0.70 13.35
N SER A 638 17.28 -1.26 14.56
CA SER A 638 18.23 -2.17 15.18
C SER A 638 18.24 -3.54 14.51
N GLU A 639 17.08 -4.09 14.21
CA GLU A 639 16.93 -5.35 13.47
C GLU A 639 17.53 -5.23 12.06
N LEU A 640 17.19 -4.15 11.33
CA LEU A 640 17.79 -3.88 10.01
C LEU A 640 19.32 -3.83 10.09
N THR A 641 19.88 -3.17 11.11
CA THR A 641 21.34 -3.05 11.27
C THR A 641 21.97 -4.41 11.54
N ALA A 642 21.40 -5.21 12.46
CA ALA A 642 21.89 -6.56 12.74
C ALA A 642 21.82 -7.46 11.51
N LEU A 643 20.71 -7.40 10.78
CA LEU A 643 20.48 -8.17 9.55
C LEU A 643 21.54 -7.88 8.48
N ILE A 644 21.79 -6.61 8.18
CA ILE A 644 22.82 -6.23 7.20
C ILE A 644 24.20 -6.71 7.63
N GLY A 645 24.60 -6.47 8.88
CA GLY A 645 25.90 -6.90 9.37
C GLY A 645 26.13 -8.40 9.29
N GLY A 646 25.15 -9.20 9.67
CA GLY A 646 25.21 -10.66 9.58
C GLY A 646 25.26 -11.17 8.14
N MET A 647 24.40 -10.65 7.26
CA MET A 647 24.38 -11.04 5.84
C MET A 647 25.69 -10.72 5.14
N ARG A 648 26.34 -9.59 5.48
CA ARG A 648 27.67 -9.23 4.95
C ARG A 648 28.77 -10.15 5.48
N SER A 649 28.73 -10.52 6.77
CA SER A 649 29.70 -11.46 7.35
C SER A 649 29.57 -12.86 6.76
N ILE A 650 28.37 -13.29 6.43
CA ILE A 650 28.10 -14.56 5.73
C ILE A 650 28.50 -14.46 4.24
N GLY A 651 28.60 -13.28 3.66
CA GLY A 651 28.86 -13.10 2.24
C GLY A 651 27.64 -13.44 1.36
N ALA A 652 26.44 -13.27 1.89
CA ALA A 652 25.19 -13.57 1.19
C ALA A 652 24.79 -12.48 0.19
N ASN A 653 25.71 -12.10 -0.68
CA ASN A 653 25.52 -11.04 -1.66
C ASN A 653 25.07 -11.56 -3.03
N TYR A 654 24.35 -10.72 -3.77
CA TYR A 654 23.99 -10.94 -5.16
C TYR A 654 25.27 -11.15 -6.00
N GLN A 655 25.28 -12.19 -6.84
CA GLN A 655 26.41 -12.62 -7.66
C GLN A 655 27.72 -12.88 -6.88
N ASP A 656 27.62 -13.25 -5.62
CA ASP A 656 28.74 -13.56 -4.75
C ASP A 656 29.83 -12.44 -4.73
N THR A 657 29.38 -11.17 -4.83
CA THR A 657 30.27 -10.02 -4.81
C THR A 657 30.84 -9.75 -3.41
N ASP A 658 32.07 -9.22 -3.35
CA ASP A 658 32.73 -8.82 -2.09
C ASP A 658 32.28 -7.42 -1.59
N LEU A 659 31.23 -6.82 -2.18
CA LEU A 659 30.74 -5.50 -1.81
C LEU A 659 30.18 -5.51 -0.38
N GLY A 660 30.77 -4.74 0.53
CA GLY A 660 30.38 -4.70 1.93
C GLY A 660 30.82 -5.92 2.76
N VAL A 661 31.46 -6.91 2.16
CA VAL A 661 32.04 -8.06 2.86
C VAL A 661 33.39 -7.62 3.48
N PHE A 662 33.33 -7.06 4.70
CA PHE A 662 34.46 -6.49 5.38
C PHE A 662 35.09 -7.50 6.35
N THR A 663 35.24 -8.74 5.90
CA THR A 663 35.89 -9.82 6.67
C THR A 663 36.80 -10.67 5.78
N ASP A 664 37.82 -11.25 6.36
CA ASP A 664 38.70 -12.24 5.69
C ASP A 664 38.17 -13.67 5.83
N GLU A 665 37.13 -13.88 6.64
CA GLU A 665 36.50 -15.17 6.95
C GLU A 665 35.00 -15.17 6.61
N PRO A 666 34.60 -15.14 5.31
CA PRO A 666 33.19 -15.21 4.92
C PRO A 666 32.55 -16.54 5.39
N GLU A 667 31.21 -16.61 5.37
CA GLU A 667 30.41 -17.72 5.92
C GLU A 667 30.63 -17.95 7.44
N THR A 668 31.09 -16.90 8.13
CA THR A 668 31.30 -16.89 9.58
C THR A 668 30.59 -15.69 10.17
N LEU A 669 29.68 -15.92 11.09
CA LEU A 669 28.83 -14.84 11.65
C LEU A 669 29.61 -14.06 12.73
N THR A 670 30.48 -13.14 12.29
CA THR A 670 31.27 -12.24 13.13
C THR A 670 30.73 -10.80 13.08
N ASN A 671 31.29 -9.93 13.95
CA ASN A 671 30.97 -8.49 13.91
C ASN A 671 31.98 -7.67 13.05
N ASP A 672 32.75 -8.31 12.22
CA ASP A 672 33.80 -7.70 11.38
C ASP A 672 33.27 -6.60 10.47
N PHE A 673 32.05 -6.75 9.94
CA PHE A 673 31.39 -5.70 9.14
C PHE A 673 31.42 -4.35 9.87
N PHE A 674 30.99 -4.31 11.12
CA PHE A 674 30.92 -3.07 11.89
C PHE A 674 32.30 -2.59 12.35
N VAL A 675 33.17 -3.50 12.74
CA VAL A 675 34.55 -3.17 13.15
C VAL A 675 35.29 -2.49 12.00
N ASN A 676 35.20 -3.06 10.79
CA ASN A 676 35.95 -2.57 9.63
C ASN A 676 35.23 -1.37 8.95
N LEU A 677 33.89 -1.28 8.99
CA LEU A 677 33.14 -0.09 8.54
C LEU A 677 33.54 1.17 9.32
N LEU A 678 33.75 1.03 10.63
CA LEU A 678 34.05 2.14 11.52
C LEU A 678 35.55 2.37 11.72
N ASP A 679 36.43 1.57 11.05
CA ASP A 679 37.87 1.70 11.15
C ASP A 679 38.36 3.02 10.56
N MET A 680 38.97 3.85 11.41
CA MET A 680 39.55 5.16 11.01
C MET A 680 40.80 5.01 10.12
N GLY A 681 41.39 3.81 10.02
CA GLY A 681 42.45 3.48 9.08
C GLY A 681 42.01 3.40 7.62
N THR A 682 40.67 3.35 7.39
CA THR A 682 40.09 3.30 6.05
C THR A 682 39.59 4.67 5.62
N GLU A 683 39.88 5.06 4.37
CA GLU A 683 39.35 6.28 3.72
C GLU A 683 38.44 5.88 2.55
N TRP A 684 37.18 6.33 2.57
CA TRP A 684 36.22 5.99 1.56
C TRP A 684 36.20 7.04 0.44
N GLU A 685 36.25 6.59 -0.83
CA GLU A 685 36.09 7.44 -2.00
C GLU A 685 35.08 6.81 -3.00
N PRO A 686 34.32 7.64 -3.76
CA PRO A 686 33.44 7.13 -4.81
C PRO A 686 34.22 6.37 -5.89
N ALA A 687 33.70 5.21 -6.35
CA ALA A 687 34.25 4.50 -7.50
C ALA A 687 33.95 5.29 -8.79
N ALA A 688 34.93 5.34 -9.71
CA ALA A 688 34.81 6.14 -10.94
C ALA A 688 33.81 5.56 -11.96
N ASP A 689 33.42 4.32 -11.82
CA ASP A 689 32.64 3.51 -12.76
C ASP A 689 31.19 3.28 -12.30
N SER A 690 30.79 3.74 -11.11
CA SER A 690 29.46 3.55 -10.59
C SER A 690 29.08 4.64 -9.59
N GLU A 691 27.82 5.10 -9.63
CA GLU A 691 27.26 6.06 -8.67
C GLU A 691 26.91 5.41 -7.32
N HIS A 692 26.88 4.07 -7.26
CA HIS A 692 26.48 3.31 -6.08
C HIS A 692 27.63 2.61 -5.36
N ARG A 693 28.86 2.65 -5.93
CA ARG A 693 30.01 1.93 -5.39
C ARG A 693 31.07 2.88 -4.83
N TYR A 694 31.79 2.39 -3.82
CA TYR A 694 32.86 3.09 -3.10
C TYR A 694 34.05 2.17 -2.89
N LYS A 695 35.22 2.79 -2.78
CA LYS A 695 36.48 2.11 -2.44
C LYS A 695 36.97 2.57 -1.08
N GLY A 696 37.25 1.63 -0.20
CA GLY A 696 37.92 1.86 1.07
C GLY A 696 39.41 1.72 0.91
N LEU A 697 40.15 2.83 1.01
CA LEU A 697 41.59 2.87 0.89
C LEU A 697 42.22 2.80 2.27
N ASP A 698 43.27 2.01 2.39
CA ASP A 698 44.16 2.07 3.56
C ASP A 698 44.87 3.42 3.58
N ARG A 699 44.74 4.20 4.68
CA ARG A 699 45.24 5.57 4.77
C ARG A 699 46.78 5.67 4.72
N ASP A 700 47.48 4.62 5.14
CA ASP A 700 48.94 4.62 5.17
C ASP A 700 49.56 4.23 3.82
N THR A 701 48.92 3.29 3.11
CA THR A 701 49.45 2.75 1.84
C THR A 701 48.73 3.31 0.60
N GLY A 702 47.48 3.74 0.71
CA GLY A 702 46.64 4.16 -0.41
C GLY A 702 46.14 2.99 -1.25
N GLU A 703 46.34 1.76 -0.81
CA GLU A 703 45.83 0.56 -1.48
C GLU A 703 44.35 0.31 -1.16
N VAL A 704 43.59 -0.24 -2.12
CA VAL A 704 42.19 -0.62 -1.88
C VAL A 704 42.17 -1.79 -0.92
N LYS A 705 41.51 -1.59 0.21
CA LYS A 705 41.29 -2.61 1.25
C LYS A 705 39.92 -3.26 1.15
N TRP A 706 38.88 -2.44 0.90
CA TRP A 706 37.47 -2.85 0.82
C TRP A 706 36.76 -2.20 -0.37
N GLU A 707 35.69 -2.82 -0.83
CA GLU A 707 34.70 -2.19 -1.72
C GLU A 707 33.32 -2.23 -1.04
N ALA A 708 32.51 -1.20 -1.27
CA ALA A 708 31.21 -1.04 -0.63
C ALA A 708 30.18 -0.42 -1.58
N THR A 709 28.92 -0.55 -1.22
CA THR A 709 27.84 0.23 -1.81
C THR A 709 27.42 1.38 -0.89
N ARG A 710 26.52 2.24 -1.40
CA ARG A 710 25.87 3.27 -0.56
C ARG A 710 25.12 2.66 0.62
N ILE A 711 24.51 1.47 0.42
CA ILE A 711 23.78 0.72 1.44
C ILE A 711 24.70 0.37 2.61
N ASP A 712 25.92 -0.09 2.34
CA ASP A 712 26.85 -0.45 3.39
C ASP A 712 27.30 0.79 4.18
N LEU A 713 27.63 1.88 3.46
CA LEU A 713 28.19 3.09 4.06
C LEU A 713 27.17 3.92 4.86
N ILE A 714 25.86 3.75 4.62
CA ILE A 714 24.85 4.49 5.40
C ILE A 714 24.88 4.11 6.89
N PHE A 715 25.29 2.87 7.23
CA PHE A 715 25.44 2.40 8.61
C PHE A 715 26.60 3.04 9.35
N GLY A 716 27.57 3.61 8.62
CA GLY A 716 28.65 4.43 9.19
C GLY A 716 28.40 5.93 9.10
N SER A 717 27.47 6.42 8.27
CA SER A 717 27.26 7.83 7.99
C SER A 717 25.98 8.43 8.60
N ASN A 718 24.85 7.71 8.59
CA ASN A 718 23.64 8.16 9.28
C ASN A 718 23.87 8.08 10.79
N ASP A 719 23.60 9.16 11.52
CA ASP A 719 23.90 9.27 12.96
C ASP A 719 23.20 8.20 13.82
N ARG A 720 21.97 7.82 13.51
CA ARG A 720 21.20 6.80 14.24
C ARG A 720 21.70 5.39 13.91
N LEU A 721 21.86 5.05 12.63
CA LEU A 721 22.39 3.75 12.21
C LEU A 721 23.83 3.56 12.70
N ARG A 722 24.65 4.63 12.64
CA ARG A 722 26.02 4.59 13.16
C ARG A 722 26.05 4.35 14.67
N ALA A 723 25.17 4.98 15.44
CA ALA A 723 25.12 4.75 16.89
C ALA A 723 24.80 3.28 17.23
N ILE A 724 23.98 2.59 16.43
CA ILE A 724 23.72 1.16 16.55
C ILE A 724 24.95 0.35 16.11
N SER A 725 25.56 0.72 14.98
CA SER A 725 26.78 0.09 14.45
C SER A 725 27.95 0.18 15.43
N GLU A 726 28.08 1.29 16.16
CA GLU A 726 29.12 1.46 17.21
C GLU A 726 28.93 0.47 18.38
N VAL A 727 27.69 0.06 18.68
CA VAL A 727 27.43 -1.02 19.65
C VAL A 727 27.95 -2.34 19.11
N TYR A 728 27.58 -2.72 17.89
CA TYR A 728 28.00 -4.00 17.30
C TYR A 728 29.49 -4.04 16.96
N GLY A 729 30.13 -2.93 16.64
CA GLY A 729 31.59 -2.82 16.42
C GLY A 729 32.43 -2.86 17.70
N SER A 730 31.82 -2.98 18.88
CA SER A 730 32.54 -3.07 20.14
C SER A 730 33.15 -4.48 20.34
N ALA A 731 34.29 -4.56 21.02
CA ALA A 731 35.09 -5.81 21.21
C ALA A 731 34.35 -6.93 21.98
N ASP A 732 33.27 -6.60 22.69
CA ASP A 732 32.45 -7.53 23.47
C ASP A 732 31.06 -7.77 22.86
N ALA A 733 30.82 -7.27 21.66
CA ALA A 733 29.48 -7.25 21.06
C ALA A 733 29.19 -8.39 20.08
N GLU A 734 30.19 -9.18 19.70
CA GLU A 734 30.01 -10.25 18.69
C GLU A 734 28.88 -11.22 19.08
N LYS A 735 28.90 -11.70 20.34
CA LYS A 735 27.81 -12.55 20.83
C LYS A 735 26.45 -11.88 20.71
N LYS A 736 26.36 -10.57 21.01
CA LYS A 736 25.10 -9.81 20.90
C LYS A 736 24.63 -9.75 19.45
N LEU A 737 25.54 -9.44 18.52
CA LEU A 737 25.21 -9.41 17.10
C LEU A 737 24.67 -10.76 16.62
N VAL A 738 25.35 -11.87 16.99
CA VAL A 738 24.89 -13.22 16.61
C VAL A 738 23.43 -13.46 17.05
N HIS A 739 23.11 -13.16 18.30
CA HIS A 739 21.74 -13.36 18.79
C HIS A 739 20.74 -12.41 18.13
N ASP A 740 21.03 -11.12 18.04
CA ASP A 740 20.12 -10.14 17.42
C ASP A 740 19.90 -10.46 15.91
N PHE A 741 20.92 -10.98 15.22
CA PHE A 741 20.78 -11.44 13.83
C PHE A 741 19.88 -12.67 13.76
N VAL A 742 20.11 -13.68 14.61
CA VAL A 742 19.30 -14.91 14.66
C VAL A 742 17.84 -14.60 14.98
N ASP A 743 17.58 -13.71 15.93
CA ASP A 743 16.23 -13.29 16.30
C ASP A 743 15.55 -12.57 15.11
N THR A 744 16.26 -11.66 14.45
CA THR A 744 15.75 -10.94 13.27
C THR A 744 15.52 -11.88 12.10
N TRP A 745 16.45 -12.81 11.83
CA TRP A 745 16.30 -13.83 10.79
C TRP A 745 15.06 -14.69 11.05
N SER A 746 14.92 -15.22 12.27
CA SER A 746 13.76 -16.02 12.67
C SER A 746 12.45 -15.26 12.49
N LYS A 747 12.42 -13.98 12.85
CA LYS A 747 11.27 -13.10 12.64
C LYS A 747 10.88 -13.05 11.16
N VAL A 748 11.83 -12.74 10.27
CA VAL A 748 11.53 -12.61 8.81
C VAL A 748 11.06 -13.94 8.23
N MET A 749 11.66 -15.08 8.64
CA MET A 749 11.26 -16.40 8.16
C MET A 749 9.83 -16.81 8.58
N LYS A 750 9.21 -16.11 9.53
CA LYS A 750 7.89 -16.44 10.10
C LYS A 750 6.80 -15.41 9.79
N LEU A 751 7.09 -14.29 9.14
CA LEU A 751 6.14 -13.20 8.92
C LEU A 751 4.84 -13.63 8.20
N ASP A 752 4.90 -14.67 7.41
CA ASP A 752 3.78 -15.22 6.63
C ASP A 752 3.08 -16.43 7.30
N ARG A 753 3.38 -16.72 8.58
CA ARG A 753 2.84 -17.87 9.31
C ARG A 753 1.65 -17.46 10.17
N PHE A 754 0.54 -17.13 9.53
CA PHE A 754 -0.73 -16.77 10.19
C PHE A 754 -1.42 -17.94 10.89
N ASP A 755 -0.97 -19.14 10.64
CA ASP A 755 -1.42 -20.37 11.28
C ASP A 755 -0.82 -20.59 12.68
N LEU A 756 0.15 -19.78 13.07
CA LEU A 756 0.83 -19.85 14.38
C LEU A 756 0.34 -18.77 15.37
N GLU A 757 -0.51 -17.83 14.91
CA GLU A 757 -1.08 -16.74 15.72
C GLU A 757 -2.32 -17.17 16.52
#